data_0821aafcefb7e7e20f74e85cadae0aa1
#
_entry.id   0821aafcefb7e7e20f74e85cadae0aa1
#
_cell.length_a   1.000
_cell.length_b   1.000
_cell.length_c   1.000
_cell.angle_alpha   90.00
_cell.angle_beta   90.00
_cell.angle_gamma   90.00
#
_symmetry.space_group_name_H-M   'P 1'
#
loop_
_entity.id
_entity.type
_entity.pdbx_description
1 polymer ?
#
loop_
_entity_poly.entity_id
_entity_poly.type
_entity_poly.pdbx_seq_one_letter_code
_entity_poly.pdbx_strand_id
1 'polypeptide(L)'
;FNIMIKLLCYRNDIGKICKEGNFQMKYTPMIEQYLKIKKDYQDMFLFYRLGDFYELFFEDATRASKILEITLTARDGGAEKVPMCGVPFHAAANYIDVLVNNGYKVAICEQVSEPGQGKIVERKVVQVITPGTYMNYKNYDENNFLASAYKKDGNIYFAFCDIMTGDSRCTILKTMDDLQDEILRNNIKEIITIKDQELNVSAYITEVEVDENIEKEKTSNLSDSNLRICCNILLDYIEKTQNKDVNSLKNFEVYFKDKFVYMTNYSLKNLEVTQNMANGGKKGSLLSIIDKTSTAAGARKLKKWLENPLLNLKEIEHRQEIVGDFVKHYFEKADVKTNLKEVYDLERISTKVSYNIVSPKELLNLKKTLEKIPSIKNILLSFNSKKLVEIANNIDELEDLHEYLEVTINEEAGQTVKEGNVIKLGFNSELDSYKNASKNGNRILLEIEEREKNRTGIKNLKVGYNKIFGYFIEISKVGLKTIDPTELGYHRKQTLSNCERFISEELKEVEEHIVNSKAKIEELELLLFQEVKMKIHSFIPRLQRVANILSDIDVFVSLSDVAEEYSYTKPKFNNDNIIDIIEGRHPIVERNVSDDGYISNDCKVDKDNNILLITGPNMSGKSTYMRQLALIVILAQIGSFVPATSANLPIFDKIFTRIGASDDLAGGKSTFMVEMIEAKNALVESTANSLLIFDEIGRGTSTYDGIALAQSILEYINEKIKCKTLFSTHYHELTKLENRMNGIKNIHVSAKEDHGKLIFLYKINDGPIEKSYGIHVAQLAHLPEEVIAVAN
;
A
#
# COMPACT_ATOMS: atom_id res chain seq x y z
N PHE A 1 16.28 27.61 26.68
CA PHE A 1 15.75 27.64 28.05
C PHE A 1 14.66 28.72 28.23
N ASN A 2 14.75 29.88 27.59
CA ASN A 2 13.76 30.97 27.75
C ASN A 2 12.46 30.78 26.92
N ILE A 3 12.41 29.85 25.96
CA ILE A 3 11.23 29.50 25.18
C ILE A 3 10.40 28.43 25.89
N MET A 4 11.05 27.53 26.63
CA MET A 4 10.35 26.45 27.37
C MET A 4 9.63 26.97 28.62
N ILE A 5 10.11 28.07 29.25
CA ILE A 5 9.43 28.72 30.39
C ILE A 5 8.20 29.52 29.95
N LYS A 6 8.16 30.09 28.75
CA LYS A 6 6.96 30.76 28.23
C LYS A 6 5.84 29.78 27.82
N LEU A 7 6.17 28.55 27.45
CA LEU A 7 5.18 27.48 27.12
C LEU A 7 4.57 26.83 28.38
N LEU A 8 5.28 26.82 29.49
CA LEU A 8 4.77 26.36 30.81
C LEU A 8 3.86 27.37 31.51
N CYS A 9 4.05 28.68 31.28
CA CYS A 9 3.17 29.71 31.82
C CYS A 9 1.80 29.77 31.11
N TYR A 10 1.71 29.39 29.82
CA TYR A 10 0.44 29.40 29.10
C TYR A 10 -0.51 28.21 29.46
N ARG A 11 0.03 27.14 30.06
CA ARG A 11 -0.78 25.98 30.49
C ARG A 11 -1.50 26.20 31.84
N ASN A 12 -1.03 27.12 32.67
CA ASN A 12 -1.63 27.38 33.98
C ASN A 12 -2.62 28.55 34.01
N ASP A 13 -2.66 29.40 33.00
CA ASP A 13 -3.56 30.55 32.99
C ASP A 13 -4.98 30.27 32.53
N ILE A 14 -5.18 29.21 31.71
CA ILE A 14 -6.54 28.80 31.33
C ILE A 14 -7.34 28.21 32.50
N GLY A 15 -6.68 27.62 33.48
CA GLY A 15 -7.31 27.10 34.72
C GLY A 15 -7.60 28.16 35.80
N LYS A 16 -6.97 29.33 35.75
CA LYS A 16 -7.19 30.41 36.74
C LYS A 16 -8.19 31.47 36.29
N ILE A 17 -8.37 31.70 35.01
CA ILE A 17 -9.33 32.66 34.46
C ILE A 17 -10.78 32.16 34.61
N CYS A 18 -10.99 30.86 34.88
CA CYS A 18 -12.33 30.30 35.10
C CYS A 18 -12.87 30.43 36.54
N LYS A 19 -12.17 31.09 37.46
CA LYS A 19 -12.61 31.19 38.88
C LYS A 19 -12.95 32.59 39.43
N GLU A 20 -12.68 33.65 38.69
CA GLU A 20 -13.06 34.99 39.17
C GLU A 20 -13.62 35.85 38.03
N GLY A 21 -14.93 35.96 37.99
CA GLY A 21 -15.65 36.95 37.15
C GLY A 21 -16.67 36.34 36.21
N ASN A 22 -17.95 36.51 36.49
CA ASN A 22 -19.10 36.22 35.63
C ASN A 22 -19.10 37.05 34.33
N PHE A 23 -18.19 36.74 33.40
CA PHE A 23 -18.32 37.08 31.98
C PHE A 23 -18.28 35.79 31.21
N GLN A 24 -19.44 35.10 31.09
CA GLN A 24 -19.65 34.06 30.09
C GLN A 24 -19.54 34.73 28.73
N MET A 25 -18.36 34.66 28.07
CA MET A 25 -18.23 34.92 26.65
C MET A 25 -19.14 33.92 25.91
N LYS A 26 -20.26 34.39 25.40
CA LYS A 26 -21.23 33.55 24.74
C LYS A 26 -20.83 33.42 23.27
N TYR A 27 -20.20 32.30 22.93
CA TYR A 27 -19.97 31.92 21.52
C TYR A 27 -21.32 31.69 20.82
N THR A 28 -21.29 31.74 19.50
CA THR A 28 -22.46 31.30 18.71
C THR A 28 -22.75 29.83 19.00
N PRO A 29 -24.01 29.38 18.94
CA PRO A 29 -24.38 27.99 19.24
C PRO A 29 -23.64 26.93 18.40
N MET A 30 -23.21 27.30 17.19
CA MET A 30 -22.41 26.45 16.31
C MET A 30 -20.97 26.30 16.84
N ILE A 31 -20.35 27.38 17.31
CA ILE A 31 -18.99 27.35 17.91
C ILE A 31 -19.02 26.60 19.25
N GLU A 32 -20.09 26.75 20.05
CA GLU A 32 -20.26 25.98 21.28
C GLU A 32 -20.35 24.46 20.99
N GLN A 33 -21.08 24.07 19.95
CA GLN A 33 -21.16 22.68 19.50
C GLN A 33 -19.78 22.17 19.03
N TYR A 34 -19.02 22.97 18.25
CA TYR A 34 -17.66 22.65 17.84
C TYR A 34 -16.75 22.41 19.05
N LEU A 35 -16.72 23.33 20.00
CA LEU A 35 -15.86 23.22 21.19
C LEU A 35 -16.23 22.01 22.07
N LYS A 36 -17.51 21.67 22.16
CA LYS A 36 -17.96 20.47 22.87
C LYS A 36 -17.43 19.20 22.21
N ILE A 37 -17.49 19.10 20.90
CA ILE A 37 -16.98 17.95 20.16
C ILE A 37 -15.43 17.94 20.24
N LYS A 38 -14.77 19.06 20.01
CA LYS A 38 -13.31 19.17 20.03
C LYS A 38 -12.70 18.73 21.36
N LYS A 39 -13.38 18.86 22.47
CA LYS A 39 -12.92 18.43 23.78
C LYS A 39 -12.57 16.94 23.84
N ASP A 40 -13.28 16.11 23.08
CA ASP A 40 -13.07 14.67 23.03
C ASP A 40 -11.98 14.27 21.99
N TYR A 41 -11.57 15.23 21.10
CA TYR A 41 -10.62 15.02 20.00
C TYR A 41 -9.51 16.08 20.00
N GLN A 42 -8.91 16.36 21.17
CA GLN A 42 -7.95 17.47 21.36
C GLN A 42 -6.66 17.32 20.55
N ASP A 43 -6.19 16.10 20.37
CA ASP A 43 -4.96 15.74 19.66
C ASP A 43 -5.13 15.59 18.13
N MET A 44 -6.35 15.82 17.60
CA MET A 44 -6.72 15.59 16.20
C MET A 44 -7.18 16.89 15.54
N PHE A 45 -6.97 17.02 14.24
CA PHE A 45 -7.62 18.06 13.45
C PHE A 45 -9.11 17.74 13.27
N LEU A 46 -10.00 18.62 13.72
CA LEU A 46 -11.45 18.42 13.60
C LEU A 46 -11.96 19.04 12.30
N PHE A 47 -12.25 18.19 11.31
CA PHE A 47 -12.88 18.59 10.04
C PHE A 47 -14.39 18.68 10.24
N TYR A 48 -14.86 19.90 10.51
CA TYR A 48 -16.24 20.16 10.90
C TYR A 48 -17.11 20.55 9.71
N ARG A 49 -18.09 19.74 9.34
CA ARG A 49 -18.93 19.93 8.15
C ARG A 49 -19.84 21.14 8.28
N LEU A 50 -19.73 22.07 7.34
CA LEU A 50 -20.58 23.25 7.19
C LEU A 50 -20.92 23.45 5.70
N GLY A 51 -22.12 22.98 5.30
CA GLY A 51 -22.53 23.00 3.89
C GLY A 51 -21.58 22.21 3.00
N ASP A 52 -20.99 22.87 2.00
CA ASP A 52 -20.07 22.23 1.04
C ASP A 52 -18.59 22.25 1.47
N PHE A 53 -18.32 22.68 2.73
CA PHE A 53 -16.96 22.76 3.24
C PHE A 53 -16.80 21.94 4.53
N TYR A 54 -15.56 21.49 4.77
CA TYR A 54 -15.05 21.20 6.11
C TYR A 54 -14.32 22.42 6.60
N GLU A 55 -14.76 22.98 7.71
CA GLU A 55 -14.12 24.12 8.35
C GLU A 55 -13.38 23.68 9.61
N LEU A 56 -12.22 24.27 9.83
CA LEU A 56 -11.40 24.11 11.03
C LEU A 56 -11.35 25.45 11.76
N PHE A 57 -11.32 25.41 13.09
CA PHE A 57 -11.36 26.61 13.91
C PHE A 57 -10.23 26.65 14.94
N PHE A 58 -9.98 27.82 15.52
CA PHE A 58 -9.00 28.08 16.56
C PHE A 58 -7.57 27.62 16.20
N GLU A 59 -6.96 26.82 17.10
CA GLU A 59 -5.60 26.30 16.89
C GLU A 59 -5.52 25.36 15.69
N ASP A 60 -6.55 24.53 15.47
CA ASP A 60 -6.61 23.64 14.30
C ASP A 60 -6.51 24.44 12.99
N ALA A 61 -7.24 25.56 12.88
CA ALA A 61 -7.18 26.42 11.70
C ALA A 61 -5.79 27.02 11.50
N THR A 62 -5.17 27.52 12.58
CA THR A 62 -3.85 28.15 12.52
C THR A 62 -2.74 27.17 12.13
N ARG A 63 -2.84 25.92 12.61
CA ARG A 63 -1.88 24.84 12.28
C ARG A 63 -2.13 24.30 10.88
N ALA A 64 -3.39 23.95 10.56
CA ALA A 64 -3.77 23.39 9.28
C ALA A 64 -3.49 24.34 8.11
N SER A 65 -3.74 25.65 8.28
CA SER A 65 -3.47 26.63 7.22
C SER A 65 -2.01 26.66 6.78
N LYS A 66 -1.07 26.45 7.72
CA LYS A 66 0.38 26.40 7.44
C LYS A 66 0.79 25.08 6.78
N ILE A 67 0.25 23.95 7.28
CA ILE A 67 0.61 22.60 6.77
C ILE A 67 0.02 22.38 5.39
N LEU A 68 -1.22 22.82 5.18
CA LEU A 68 -1.96 22.60 3.95
C LEU A 68 -1.77 23.73 2.92
N GLU A 69 -1.04 24.78 3.28
CA GLU A 69 -0.81 25.99 2.45
C GLU A 69 -2.12 26.64 1.98
N ILE A 70 -3.15 26.68 2.86
CA ILE A 70 -4.45 27.29 2.58
C ILE A 70 -4.65 28.59 3.37
N THR A 71 -5.56 29.44 2.87
CA THR A 71 -5.82 30.76 3.44
C THR A 71 -6.42 30.66 4.85
N LEU A 72 -5.78 31.31 5.83
CA LEU A 72 -6.34 31.52 7.15
C LEU A 72 -7.23 32.77 7.12
N THR A 73 -8.48 32.61 7.56
CA THR A 73 -9.47 33.68 7.67
C THR A 73 -9.99 33.76 9.10
N ALA A 74 -11.01 34.56 9.34
CA ALA A 74 -11.68 34.63 10.63
C ALA A 74 -13.19 34.66 10.43
N ARG A 75 -13.91 33.94 11.31
CA ARG A 75 -15.38 33.92 11.39
C ARG A 75 -15.85 34.63 12.67
N ASP A 76 -17.02 35.26 12.58
CA ASP A 76 -17.64 35.82 13.76
C ASP A 76 -18.09 34.70 14.72
N GLY A 77 -17.49 34.65 15.88
CA GLY A 77 -17.80 33.68 16.94
C GLY A 77 -18.84 34.15 17.94
N GLY A 78 -19.33 35.40 17.79
CA GLY A 78 -20.25 36.08 18.71
C GLY A 78 -19.51 36.92 19.74
N ALA A 79 -18.64 36.33 20.55
CA ALA A 79 -17.84 37.05 21.52
C ALA A 79 -16.57 37.66 20.91
N GLU A 80 -15.94 36.94 19.96
CA GLU A 80 -14.73 37.37 19.28
C GLU A 80 -14.66 36.78 17.86
N LYS A 81 -13.75 37.29 17.03
CA LYS A 81 -13.44 36.68 15.74
C LYS A 81 -12.59 35.45 15.95
N VAL A 82 -13.09 34.29 15.50
CA VAL A 82 -12.42 32.99 15.63
C VAL A 82 -11.62 32.71 14.37
N PRO A 83 -10.30 32.40 14.46
CA PRO A 83 -9.51 31.93 13.34
C PRO A 83 -10.16 30.72 12.67
N MET A 84 -10.23 30.75 11.34
CA MET A 84 -10.88 29.72 10.55
C MET A 84 -10.12 29.47 9.24
N CYS A 85 -10.03 28.24 8.81
CA CYS A 85 -9.71 27.84 7.46
C CYS A 85 -10.68 26.74 7.01
N GLY A 86 -10.83 26.51 5.71
CA GLY A 86 -11.75 25.52 5.20
C GLY A 86 -11.31 24.90 3.89
N VAL A 87 -11.71 23.67 3.67
CA VAL A 87 -11.47 22.93 2.44
C VAL A 87 -12.78 22.46 1.84
N PRO A 88 -12.96 22.47 0.51
CA PRO A 88 -14.16 21.94 -0.11
C PRO A 88 -14.34 20.46 0.21
N PHE A 89 -15.55 20.04 0.54
CA PHE A 89 -15.88 18.66 0.87
C PHE A 89 -15.37 17.65 -0.17
N HIS A 90 -15.60 17.92 -1.45
CA HIS A 90 -15.21 17.03 -2.54
C HIS A 90 -13.70 16.92 -2.75
N ALA A 91 -12.92 17.87 -2.22
CA ALA A 91 -11.47 17.90 -2.31
C ALA A 91 -10.78 17.48 -0.99
N ALA A 92 -11.54 17.23 0.07
CA ALA A 92 -11.02 16.99 1.43
C ALA A 92 -10.00 15.84 1.48
N ALA A 93 -10.19 14.78 0.69
CA ALA A 93 -9.28 13.63 0.66
C ALA A 93 -7.81 14.01 0.40
N ASN A 94 -7.55 14.96 -0.50
CA ASN A 94 -6.18 15.40 -0.80
C ASN A 94 -5.53 16.14 0.39
N TYR A 95 -6.31 16.92 1.12
CA TYR A 95 -5.84 17.66 2.29
C TYR A 95 -5.62 16.74 3.50
N ILE A 96 -6.51 15.75 3.69
CA ILE A 96 -6.37 14.71 4.70
C ILE A 96 -5.09 13.89 4.44
N ASP A 97 -4.81 13.53 3.18
CA ASP A 97 -3.60 12.83 2.76
C ASP A 97 -2.32 13.55 3.24
N VAL A 98 -2.26 14.86 3.05
CA VAL A 98 -1.13 15.68 3.53
C VAL A 98 -1.00 15.64 5.04
N LEU A 99 -2.08 15.80 5.80
CA LEU A 99 -2.04 15.79 7.27
C LEU A 99 -1.60 14.43 7.81
N VAL A 100 -2.19 13.36 7.29
CA VAL A 100 -1.96 11.98 7.76
C VAL A 100 -0.54 11.52 7.43
N ASN A 101 -0.02 11.85 6.24
CA ASN A 101 1.37 11.54 5.87
C ASN A 101 2.40 12.32 6.72
N ASN A 102 2.00 13.44 7.32
CA ASN A 102 2.80 14.16 8.32
C ASN A 102 2.56 13.66 9.78
N GLY A 103 1.87 12.52 9.95
CA GLY A 103 1.64 11.90 11.25
C GLY A 103 0.49 12.46 12.07
N TYR A 104 -0.32 13.35 11.50
CA TYR A 104 -1.47 13.93 12.23
C TYR A 104 -2.72 13.05 12.09
N LYS A 105 -3.57 13.09 13.10
CA LYS A 105 -4.89 12.47 13.12
C LYS A 105 -5.96 13.46 12.73
N VAL A 106 -7.00 13.00 12.03
CA VAL A 106 -8.12 13.81 11.54
C VAL A 106 -9.44 13.20 11.98
N ALA A 107 -10.26 13.96 12.72
CA ALA A 107 -11.63 13.59 13.08
C ALA A 107 -12.61 14.19 12.08
N ILE A 108 -13.39 13.36 11.39
CA ILE A 108 -14.39 13.76 10.41
C ILE A 108 -15.73 13.92 11.11
N CYS A 109 -16.22 15.15 11.16
CA CYS A 109 -17.47 15.51 11.80
C CYS A 109 -18.54 15.86 10.77
N GLU A 110 -19.57 15.02 10.65
CA GLU A 110 -20.68 15.15 9.69
C GLU A 110 -21.96 15.65 10.33
N GLN A 111 -22.82 16.21 9.48
CA GLN A 111 -24.20 16.57 9.83
C GLN A 111 -25.05 15.30 9.88
N VAL A 112 -25.63 15.01 11.05
CA VAL A 112 -26.45 13.81 11.29
C VAL A 112 -27.95 14.10 11.40
N SER A 113 -28.34 15.38 11.33
CA SER A 113 -29.76 15.80 11.26
C SER A 113 -29.99 16.70 10.06
N GLU A 114 -31.22 16.70 9.52
CA GLU A 114 -31.63 17.60 8.46
C GLU A 114 -31.74 19.05 8.95
N PRO A 115 -31.45 20.05 8.09
CA PRO A 115 -31.68 21.47 8.41
C PRO A 115 -33.18 21.74 8.61
N GLY A 116 -33.60 21.94 9.86
CA GLY A 116 -34.97 22.31 10.20
C GLY A 116 -35.11 23.77 10.62
N GLN A 117 -36.29 24.38 10.44
CA GLN A 117 -36.53 25.77 10.85
C GLN A 117 -36.27 25.94 12.36
N GLY A 118 -35.25 26.72 12.72
CA GLY A 118 -34.98 27.15 14.10
C GLY A 118 -34.20 26.19 14.99
N LYS A 119 -33.74 25.02 14.50
CA LYS A 119 -32.89 24.07 15.24
C LYS A 119 -31.48 24.06 14.68
N ILE A 120 -30.46 23.98 15.56
CA ILE A 120 -29.08 23.77 15.19
C ILE A 120 -28.95 22.37 14.63
N VAL A 121 -28.34 22.22 13.46
CA VAL A 121 -28.04 20.92 12.85
C VAL A 121 -27.11 20.14 13.77
N GLU A 122 -27.51 18.95 14.17
CA GLU A 122 -26.68 18.08 15.00
C GLU A 122 -25.52 17.52 14.17
N ARG A 123 -24.32 17.50 14.77
CA ARG A 123 -23.10 16.99 14.16
C ARG A 123 -22.43 16.01 15.10
N LYS A 124 -21.85 14.96 14.52
CA LYS A 124 -21.10 13.93 15.26
C LYS A 124 -19.85 13.55 14.48
N VAL A 125 -18.80 13.14 15.19
CA VAL A 125 -17.65 12.51 14.56
C VAL A 125 -18.09 11.12 14.09
N VAL A 126 -17.97 10.90 12.79
CA VAL A 126 -18.35 9.63 12.13
C VAL A 126 -17.17 8.73 11.86
N GLN A 127 -15.95 9.31 11.82
CA GLN A 127 -14.72 8.58 11.54
C GLN A 127 -13.52 9.35 12.08
N VAL A 128 -12.52 8.62 12.57
CA VAL A 128 -11.19 9.14 12.87
C VAL A 128 -10.21 8.51 11.90
N ILE A 129 -9.48 9.35 11.19
CA ILE A 129 -8.45 8.94 10.22
C ILE A 129 -7.08 9.16 10.85
N THR A 130 -6.29 8.09 10.91
CA THR A 130 -4.93 8.10 11.47
C THR A 130 -3.93 7.57 10.43
N PRO A 131 -2.62 7.69 10.63
CA PRO A 131 -1.63 7.14 9.70
C PRO A 131 -1.84 5.67 9.36
N GLY A 132 -2.26 4.84 10.33
CA GLY A 132 -2.52 3.42 10.13
C GLY A 132 -3.92 3.07 9.63
N THR A 133 -4.91 3.94 9.85
CA THR A 133 -6.29 3.71 9.39
C THR A 133 -6.62 4.43 8.08
N TYR A 134 -5.67 5.18 7.51
CA TYR A 134 -5.90 5.92 6.28
C TYR A 134 -5.98 4.99 5.06
N MET A 135 -7.10 5.05 4.39
CA MET A 135 -7.38 4.30 3.16
C MET A 135 -6.86 5.09 1.95
N ASN A 136 -5.53 5.03 1.71
CA ASN A 136 -4.91 5.71 0.57
C ASN A 136 -5.28 5.03 -0.74
N TYR A 137 -6.13 5.68 -1.54
CA TYR A 137 -6.60 5.17 -2.82
C TYR A 137 -5.58 5.29 -3.97
N LYS A 138 -4.43 5.95 -3.74
CA LYS A 138 -3.45 6.21 -4.80
C LYS A 138 -2.43 5.07 -4.97
N ASN A 139 -2.15 4.31 -3.90
CA ASN A 139 -1.17 3.21 -3.92
C ASN A 139 -1.88 1.87 -3.83
N TYR A 140 -2.46 1.42 -4.94
CA TYR A 140 -3.21 0.15 -4.99
C TYR A 140 -2.32 -1.09 -4.82
N ASP A 141 -1.03 -0.99 -5.14
CA ASP A 141 -0.06 -2.09 -5.10
C ASP A 141 0.55 -2.29 -3.70
N GLU A 142 0.23 -1.43 -2.72
CA GLU A 142 0.83 -1.46 -1.39
C GLU A 142 -0.24 -1.66 -0.31
N ASN A 143 0.19 -2.27 0.79
CA ASN A 143 -0.59 -2.38 2.02
C ASN A 143 -0.33 -1.17 2.92
N ASN A 144 -1.33 -0.79 3.75
CA ASN A 144 -1.18 0.17 4.83
C ASN A 144 -1.49 -0.53 6.15
N PHE A 145 -0.43 -1.01 6.83
CA PHE A 145 -0.59 -1.76 8.06
C PHE A 145 -0.68 -0.86 9.29
N LEU A 146 -1.70 -1.12 10.11
CA LEU A 146 -1.84 -0.66 11.48
C LEU A 146 -1.43 -1.80 12.41
N ALA A 147 -0.66 -1.52 13.47
CA ALA A 147 -0.18 -2.53 14.39
C ALA A 147 -0.58 -2.27 15.84
N SER A 148 -0.49 -3.33 16.66
CA SER A 148 -0.52 -3.24 18.12
C SER A 148 0.63 -4.03 18.72
N ALA A 149 1.13 -3.57 19.87
CA ALA A 149 2.13 -4.28 20.66
C ALA A 149 1.71 -4.31 22.14
N TYR A 150 1.84 -5.49 22.75
CA TYR A 150 1.52 -5.74 24.13
C TYR A 150 2.68 -6.47 24.81
N LYS A 151 3.31 -5.81 25.81
CA LYS A 151 4.41 -6.41 26.58
C LYS A 151 3.88 -7.12 27.80
N LYS A 152 4.23 -8.40 27.96
CA LYS A 152 3.91 -9.18 29.15
C LYS A 152 4.86 -10.36 29.31
N ASP A 153 5.25 -10.66 30.54
CA ASP A 153 6.08 -11.83 30.92
C ASP A 153 7.38 -11.96 30.11
N GLY A 154 8.03 -10.84 29.80
CA GLY A 154 9.28 -10.81 29.03
C GLY A 154 9.14 -11.05 27.54
N ASN A 155 7.92 -11.18 27.01
CA ASN A 155 7.60 -11.27 25.60
C ASN A 155 6.92 -9.99 25.10
N ILE A 156 6.99 -9.77 23.78
CA ILE A 156 6.26 -8.73 23.08
C ILE A 156 5.29 -9.43 22.13
N TYR A 157 4.00 -9.35 22.42
CA TYR A 157 2.95 -9.81 21.56
C TYR A 157 2.71 -8.72 20.51
N PHE A 158 2.72 -9.09 19.24
CA PHE A 158 2.65 -8.17 18.14
C PHE A 158 1.59 -8.61 17.14
N ALA A 159 0.71 -7.69 16.75
CA ALA A 159 -0.31 -7.93 15.75
C ALA A 159 -0.39 -6.75 14.79
N PHE A 160 -0.70 -7.00 13.53
CA PHE A 160 -0.93 -5.95 12.53
C PHE A 160 -1.96 -6.38 11.50
N CYS A 161 -2.66 -5.40 10.93
CA CYS A 161 -3.61 -5.65 9.86
C CYS A 161 -3.66 -4.49 8.88
N ASP A 162 -4.02 -4.79 7.64
CA ASP A 162 -4.41 -3.80 6.63
C ASP A 162 -5.93 -3.77 6.55
N ILE A 163 -6.51 -2.64 6.92
CA ILE A 163 -7.96 -2.45 6.95
C ILE A 163 -8.57 -2.63 5.54
N MET A 164 -7.84 -2.26 4.48
CA MET A 164 -8.36 -2.28 3.10
C MET A 164 -8.35 -3.65 2.43
N THR A 165 -7.41 -4.52 2.80
CA THR A 165 -7.30 -5.88 2.22
C THR A 165 -7.79 -6.97 3.18
N GLY A 166 -7.96 -6.61 4.44
CA GLY A 166 -8.30 -7.54 5.52
C GLY A 166 -7.16 -8.47 5.92
N ASP A 167 -5.94 -8.30 5.40
CA ASP A 167 -4.75 -9.09 5.78
C ASP A 167 -4.44 -8.82 7.26
N SER A 168 -4.55 -9.85 8.11
CA SER A 168 -4.43 -9.75 9.57
C SER A 168 -3.46 -10.81 10.07
N ARG A 169 -2.38 -10.39 10.74
CA ARG A 169 -1.30 -11.27 11.20
C ARG A 169 -0.89 -10.95 12.61
N CYS A 170 -0.36 -11.96 13.31
CA CYS A 170 0.17 -11.78 14.65
C CYS A 170 1.33 -12.74 14.94
N THR A 171 2.21 -12.36 15.87
CA THR A 171 3.38 -13.16 16.28
C THR A 171 3.83 -12.78 17.70
N ILE A 172 4.78 -13.56 18.24
CA ILE A 172 5.41 -13.31 19.53
C ILE A 172 6.88 -13.00 19.28
N LEU A 173 7.33 -11.87 19.78
CA LEU A 173 8.69 -11.37 19.66
C LEU A 173 9.42 -11.41 21.02
N LYS A 174 10.75 -11.47 21.01
CA LYS A 174 11.55 -11.57 22.22
C LYS A 174 12.16 -10.25 22.65
N THR A 175 12.51 -9.40 21.70
CA THR A 175 13.28 -8.17 21.95
C THR A 175 12.64 -6.95 21.31
N MET A 176 13.02 -5.76 21.75
CA MET A 176 12.62 -4.51 21.11
C MET A 176 13.24 -4.35 19.72
N ASP A 177 14.43 -4.93 19.48
CA ASP A 177 15.05 -4.94 18.16
C ASP A 177 14.22 -5.78 17.16
N ASP A 178 13.67 -6.92 17.60
CA ASP A 178 12.73 -7.71 16.80
C ASP A 178 11.47 -6.91 16.43
N LEU A 179 10.92 -6.15 17.38
CA LEU A 179 9.75 -5.32 17.14
C LEU A 179 10.07 -4.20 16.13
N GLN A 180 11.21 -3.55 16.30
CA GLN A 180 11.66 -2.50 15.37
C GLN A 180 11.87 -3.06 13.95
N ASP A 181 12.45 -4.27 13.83
CA ASP A 181 12.65 -4.93 12.53
C ASP A 181 11.30 -5.27 11.85
N GLU A 182 10.33 -5.79 12.59
CA GLU A 182 8.98 -6.07 12.06
C GLU A 182 8.23 -4.78 11.63
N ILE A 183 8.38 -3.68 12.38
CA ILE A 183 7.81 -2.37 12.03
C ILE A 183 8.40 -1.87 10.71
N LEU A 184 9.72 -1.92 10.57
CA LEU A 184 10.41 -1.47 9.37
C LEU A 184 10.14 -2.36 8.15
N ARG A 185 10.11 -3.68 8.36
CA ARG A 185 9.85 -4.69 7.33
C ARG A 185 8.47 -4.54 6.71
N ASN A 186 7.45 -4.34 7.55
CA ASN A 186 6.06 -4.20 7.13
C ASN A 186 5.66 -2.74 6.85
N ASN A 187 6.61 -1.78 6.91
CA ASN A 187 6.35 -0.34 6.72
C ASN A 187 5.19 0.17 7.59
N ILE A 188 5.19 -0.23 8.87
CA ILE A 188 4.14 0.12 9.82
C ILE A 188 4.32 1.58 10.23
N LYS A 189 3.30 2.40 9.99
CA LYS A 189 3.31 3.82 10.29
C LYS A 189 2.80 4.14 11.69
N GLU A 190 1.88 3.34 12.20
CA GLU A 190 1.25 3.55 13.51
C GLU A 190 1.19 2.23 14.29
N ILE A 191 1.55 2.32 15.58
CA ILE A 191 1.48 1.21 16.51
C ILE A 191 0.68 1.60 17.76
N ILE A 192 -0.22 0.74 18.16
CA ILE A 192 -1.07 0.91 19.32
C ILE A 192 -0.47 0.15 20.48
N THR A 193 -0.44 0.77 21.66
CA THR A 193 0.01 0.14 22.89
C THR A 193 -0.89 0.51 24.06
N ILE A 194 -0.82 -0.23 25.14
CA ILE A 194 -1.50 0.10 26.39
C ILE A 194 -0.77 1.25 27.06
N LYS A 195 -1.52 2.14 27.68
CA LYS A 195 -0.99 3.21 28.53
C LYS A 195 0.01 2.67 29.54
N ASP A 196 1.09 3.42 29.77
CA ASP A 196 2.22 3.06 30.64
C ASP A 196 3.16 1.94 30.13
N GLN A 197 3.00 1.46 28.88
CA GLN A 197 3.97 0.60 28.23
C GLN A 197 4.87 1.42 27.29
N GLU A 198 6.07 1.74 27.74
CA GLU A 198 7.04 2.48 26.93
C GLU A 198 7.50 1.61 25.73
N LEU A 199 7.29 2.14 24.53
CA LEU A 199 7.83 1.62 23.26
C LEU A 199 8.81 2.66 22.70
N ASN A 200 10.02 2.21 22.37
CA ASN A 200 11.00 3.05 21.67
C ASN A 200 11.14 2.50 20.23
N VAL A 201 10.30 2.98 19.34
CA VAL A 201 10.20 2.51 17.94
C VAL A 201 10.00 3.66 16.97
N SER A 202 10.27 3.44 15.69
CA SER A 202 10.20 4.45 14.62
C SER A 202 8.78 4.78 14.14
N ALA A 203 7.76 4.00 14.54
CA ALA A 203 6.35 4.24 14.17
C ALA A 203 5.70 5.27 15.11
N TYR A 204 4.61 5.91 14.65
CA TYR A 204 3.77 6.74 15.53
C TYR A 204 3.09 5.88 16.59
N ILE A 205 3.31 6.23 17.88
CA ILE A 205 2.75 5.48 19.00
C ILE A 205 1.41 6.09 19.40
N THR A 206 0.39 5.24 19.51
CA THR A 206 -0.93 5.60 20.03
C THR A 206 -1.20 4.80 21.30
N GLU A 207 -1.28 5.48 22.43
CA GLU A 207 -1.63 4.84 23.70
C GLU A 207 -3.14 4.74 23.86
N VAL A 208 -3.63 3.59 24.30
CA VAL A 208 -5.04 3.34 24.55
C VAL A 208 -5.27 2.77 25.94
N GLU A 209 -6.44 3.04 26.52
CA GLU A 209 -6.94 2.36 27.70
C GLU A 209 -7.67 1.10 27.24
N VAL A 210 -7.33 -0.05 27.80
CA VAL A 210 -7.82 -1.36 27.35
C VAL A 210 -8.57 -2.07 28.46
N ASP A 211 -9.68 -2.69 28.08
CA ASP A 211 -10.32 -3.74 28.85
C ASP A 211 -9.74 -5.09 28.38
N GLU A 212 -8.92 -5.73 29.22
CA GLU A 212 -8.28 -7.03 28.93
C GLU A 212 -9.30 -8.16 28.75
N ASN A 213 -10.58 -7.95 29.11
CA ASN A 213 -11.65 -8.95 29.02
C ASN A 213 -12.43 -8.87 27.68
N ILE A 214 -12.04 -7.98 26.77
CA ILE A 214 -12.72 -7.90 25.45
C ILE A 214 -12.41 -9.17 24.66
N GLU A 215 -13.45 -9.90 24.28
CA GLU A 215 -13.37 -11.01 23.34
C GLU A 215 -13.91 -10.62 21.97
N LYS A 216 -13.18 -10.92 20.91
CA LYS A 216 -13.58 -10.69 19.52
C LYS A 216 -13.59 -12.01 18.75
N GLU A 217 -14.61 -12.23 17.92
CA GLU A 217 -14.77 -13.44 17.12
C GLU A 217 -13.55 -13.72 16.23
N LYS A 218 -12.94 -12.67 15.66
CA LYS A 218 -11.78 -12.74 14.75
C LYS A 218 -10.50 -13.27 15.39
N THR A 219 -10.46 -13.40 16.69
CA THR A 219 -9.33 -13.92 17.48
C THR A 219 -9.61 -15.29 18.10
N SER A 220 -10.77 -15.87 17.86
CA SER A 220 -11.20 -17.16 18.43
C SER A 220 -10.32 -18.35 18.04
N ASN A 221 -9.64 -18.26 16.91
CA ASN A 221 -8.68 -19.26 16.40
C ASN A 221 -7.31 -19.24 17.12
N LEU A 222 -7.04 -18.22 17.94
CA LEU A 222 -5.77 -18.06 18.63
C LEU A 222 -5.78 -18.83 19.96
N SER A 223 -4.77 -19.66 20.20
CA SER A 223 -4.62 -20.44 21.44
C SER A 223 -3.99 -19.63 22.57
N ASP A 224 -3.06 -18.72 22.25
CA ASP A 224 -2.35 -17.88 23.24
C ASP A 224 -3.23 -16.70 23.69
N SER A 225 -3.45 -16.59 25.02
CA SER A 225 -4.31 -15.56 25.61
C SER A 225 -3.75 -14.13 25.46
N ASN A 226 -2.44 -13.95 25.63
CA ASN A 226 -1.81 -12.63 25.52
C ASN A 226 -1.75 -12.15 24.06
N LEU A 227 -1.54 -13.08 23.12
CA LEU A 227 -1.61 -12.78 21.70
C LEU A 227 -3.04 -12.37 21.30
N ARG A 228 -4.05 -13.05 21.87
CA ARG A 228 -5.45 -12.68 21.69
C ARG A 228 -5.76 -11.29 22.23
N ILE A 229 -5.25 -10.94 23.41
CA ILE A 229 -5.38 -9.57 23.97
C ILE A 229 -4.77 -8.56 23.01
N CYS A 230 -3.55 -8.77 22.52
CA CYS A 230 -2.89 -7.88 21.57
C CYS A 230 -3.72 -7.64 20.31
N CYS A 231 -4.26 -8.71 19.72
CA CYS A 231 -5.14 -8.62 18.56
C CYS A 231 -6.46 -7.89 18.87
N ASN A 232 -7.06 -8.13 20.06
CA ASN A 232 -8.29 -7.47 20.47
C ASN A 232 -8.11 -5.96 20.68
N ILE A 233 -6.94 -5.53 21.19
CA ILE A 233 -6.56 -4.11 21.28
C ILE A 233 -6.61 -3.44 19.91
N LEU A 234 -6.04 -4.09 18.91
CA LEU A 234 -6.02 -3.59 17.53
C LEU A 234 -7.43 -3.49 16.95
N LEU A 235 -8.22 -4.53 17.12
CA LEU A 235 -9.61 -4.57 16.63
C LEU A 235 -10.51 -3.53 17.31
N ASP A 236 -10.40 -3.36 18.62
CA ASP A 236 -11.16 -2.36 19.38
C ASP A 236 -10.82 -0.93 18.93
N TYR A 237 -9.53 -0.65 18.70
CA TYR A 237 -9.09 0.63 18.16
C TYR A 237 -9.67 0.91 16.78
N ILE A 238 -9.69 -0.09 15.89
CA ILE A 238 -10.27 0.05 14.54
C ILE A 238 -11.77 0.32 14.64
N GLU A 239 -12.51 -0.44 15.47
CA GLU A 239 -13.94 -0.22 15.65
C GLU A 239 -14.25 1.18 16.18
N LYS A 240 -13.53 1.65 17.19
CA LYS A 240 -13.69 2.98 17.77
C LYS A 240 -13.36 4.10 16.78
N THR A 241 -12.28 3.95 16.00
CA THR A 241 -11.85 4.98 15.04
C THR A 241 -12.71 5.01 13.79
N GLN A 242 -13.13 3.84 13.29
CA GLN A 242 -13.95 3.75 12.08
C GLN A 242 -15.46 3.81 12.39
N ASN A 243 -15.85 3.69 13.67
CA ASN A 243 -17.25 3.62 14.12
C ASN A 243 -18.05 2.53 13.36
N LYS A 244 -17.43 1.37 13.14
CA LYS A 244 -17.94 0.24 12.34
C LYS A 244 -17.36 -1.07 12.83
N ASP A 245 -18.09 -2.17 12.60
CA ASP A 245 -17.64 -3.52 12.91
C ASP A 245 -16.43 -3.95 12.08
N VAL A 246 -15.56 -4.78 12.66
CA VAL A 246 -14.36 -5.35 12.01
C VAL A 246 -14.64 -6.64 11.23
N ASN A 247 -15.88 -6.90 10.85
CA ASN A 247 -16.28 -8.14 10.18
C ASN A 247 -15.60 -8.40 8.85
N SER A 248 -15.09 -7.35 8.19
CA SER A 248 -14.33 -7.45 6.93
C SER A 248 -12.92 -7.99 7.09
N LEU A 249 -12.34 -7.90 8.28
CA LEU A 249 -11.00 -8.42 8.51
C LEU A 249 -11.02 -9.94 8.50
N LYS A 250 -9.94 -10.53 7.98
CA LYS A 250 -9.69 -11.97 8.06
C LYS A 250 -9.36 -12.34 9.51
N ASN A 251 -9.55 -13.60 9.89
CA ASN A 251 -9.05 -14.09 11.18
C ASN A 251 -7.53 -13.91 11.23
N PHE A 252 -7.00 -13.59 12.43
CA PHE A 252 -5.55 -13.41 12.56
C PHE A 252 -4.81 -14.70 12.25
N GLU A 253 -3.84 -14.60 11.34
CA GLU A 253 -2.90 -15.67 11.02
C GLU A 253 -1.67 -15.52 11.92
N VAL A 254 -1.43 -16.57 12.75
CA VAL A 254 -0.19 -16.62 13.52
C VAL A 254 0.93 -16.98 12.56
N TYR A 255 1.86 -16.06 12.36
CA TYR A 255 3.05 -16.37 11.58
C TYR A 255 4.24 -16.64 12.50
N PHE A 256 4.90 -17.74 12.22
CA PHE A 256 6.14 -18.10 12.90
C PHE A 256 7.31 -17.80 11.96
N LYS A 257 8.35 -17.18 12.49
CA LYS A 257 9.59 -16.95 11.73
C LYS A 257 10.14 -18.26 11.13
N ASP A 258 9.84 -19.39 11.75
CA ASP A 258 10.34 -20.72 11.36
C ASP A 258 9.68 -21.33 10.11
N LYS A 259 8.64 -20.71 9.51
CA LYS A 259 8.02 -21.18 8.26
C LYS A 259 8.61 -20.56 7.00
N PHE A 260 9.33 -19.47 7.14
CA PHE A 260 9.87 -18.69 6.03
C PHE A 260 11.35 -18.39 6.26
N VAL A 261 12.06 -18.12 5.18
CA VAL A 261 13.44 -17.66 5.25
C VAL A 261 13.49 -16.35 6.05
N TYR A 262 14.24 -16.36 7.13
CA TYR A 262 14.42 -15.14 7.91
C TYR A 262 15.43 -14.21 7.24
N MET A 263 15.00 -12.98 7.01
CA MET A 263 15.82 -11.88 6.51
C MET A 263 15.51 -10.63 7.33
N THR A 264 16.54 -9.96 7.81
CA THR A 264 16.37 -8.66 8.46
C THR A 264 15.94 -7.60 7.44
N ASN A 265 15.35 -6.51 7.90
CA ASN A 265 15.05 -5.37 7.02
C ASN A 265 16.32 -4.82 6.33
N TYR A 266 17.46 -4.87 7.01
CA TYR A 266 18.75 -4.51 6.41
C TYR A 266 19.13 -5.45 5.26
N SER A 267 18.95 -6.76 5.43
CA SER A 267 19.21 -7.74 4.36
C SER A 267 18.31 -7.51 3.15
N LEU A 268 17.00 -7.26 3.36
CA LEU A 268 16.08 -6.94 2.26
C LEU A 268 16.48 -5.68 1.49
N LYS A 269 16.91 -4.63 2.21
CA LYS A 269 17.41 -3.36 1.60
C LYS A 269 18.74 -3.54 0.90
N ASN A 270 19.73 -4.19 1.55
CA ASN A 270 21.06 -4.42 0.97
C ASN A 270 21.00 -5.25 -0.31
N LEU A 271 20.04 -6.16 -0.41
CA LEU A 271 19.80 -6.97 -1.61
C LEU A 271 18.85 -6.30 -2.61
N GLU A 272 18.32 -5.12 -2.29
CA GLU A 272 17.34 -4.41 -3.12
C GLU A 272 16.16 -5.30 -3.56
N VAL A 273 15.62 -6.07 -2.62
CA VAL A 273 14.57 -7.06 -2.93
C VAL A 273 13.28 -6.36 -3.35
N THR A 274 12.77 -5.42 -2.57
CA THR A 274 11.50 -4.71 -2.82
C THR A 274 11.69 -3.23 -3.14
N GLN A 275 12.82 -2.63 -2.72
CA GLN A 275 13.13 -1.21 -2.87
C GLN A 275 14.62 -1.05 -3.20
N ASN A 276 14.95 -0.05 -4.01
CA ASN A 276 16.36 0.28 -4.29
C ASN A 276 17.01 1.07 -3.13
N MET A 277 18.31 1.01 -3.02
CA MET A 277 19.06 1.71 -1.96
C MET A 277 19.16 3.24 -2.20
N ALA A 278 19.08 3.70 -3.44
CA ALA A 278 19.36 5.09 -3.78
C ALA A 278 18.26 6.05 -3.33
N ASN A 279 17.00 5.67 -3.49
CA ASN A 279 15.85 6.54 -3.18
C ASN A 279 14.69 5.81 -2.48
N GLY A 280 14.85 4.54 -2.12
CA GLY A 280 13.81 3.73 -1.50
C GLY A 280 12.62 3.39 -2.42
N GLY A 281 12.73 3.66 -3.72
CA GLY A 281 11.68 3.37 -4.70
C GLY A 281 11.67 1.93 -5.18
N LYS A 282 10.55 1.48 -5.75
CA LYS A 282 10.40 0.14 -6.36
C LYS A 282 11.32 -0.06 -7.57
N LYS A 283 11.46 0.98 -8.42
CA LYS A 283 12.27 0.89 -9.65
C LYS A 283 13.74 0.60 -9.32
N GLY A 284 14.32 -0.40 -9.95
CA GLY A 284 15.71 -0.85 -9.71
C GLY A 284 15.80 -1.92 -8.61
N SER A 285 14.69 -2.40 -8.06
CA SER A 285 14.67 -3.55 -7.14
C SER A 285 14.37 -4.86 -7.87
N LEU A 286 14.59 -6.00 -7.20
CA LEU A 286 14.19 -7.32 -7.74
C LEU A 286 12.69 -7.37 -8.05
N LEU A 287 11.86 -6.84 -7.15
CA LEU A 287 10.42 -6.74 -7.37
C LEU A 287 10.08 -6.03 -8.67
N SER A 288 10.78 -4.93 -9.02
CA SER A 288 10.51 -4.21 -10.27
C SER A 288 10.81 -5.01 -11.54
N ILE A 289 11.69 -6.01 -11.45
CA ILE A 289 12.06 -6.87 -12.58
C ILE A 289 11.04 -8.01 -12.76
N ILE A 290 10.60 -8.61 -11.65
CA ILE A 290 9.76 -9.80 -11.72
C ILE A 290 8.26 -9.51 -11.66
N ASP A 291 7.86 -8.27 -11.35
CA ASP A 291 6.46 -7.88 -11.29
C ASP A 291 5.89 -7.60 -12.69
N LYS A 292 5.33 -8.64 -13.28
CA LYS A 292 4.56 -8.63 -14.54
C LYS A 292 3.08 -8.91 -14.28
N THR A 293 2.64 -8.77 -13.01
CA THR A 293 1.25 -9.02 -12.61
C THR A 293 0.28 -8.10 -13.33
N SER A 294 -0.94 -8.57 -13.53
CA SER A 294 -2.02 -7.84 -14.19
C SER A 294 -2.94 -7.14 -13.20
N THR A 295 -2.94 -7.57 -11.93
CA THR A 295 -3.83 -7.10 -10.87
C THR A 295 -3.04 -6.52 -9.69
N ALA A 296 -3.64 -5.54 -9.00
CA ALA A 296 -3.04 -4.98 -7.78
C ALA A 296 -2.93 -6.03 -6.64
N ALA A 297 -3.90 -6.95 -6.56
CA ALA A 297 -3.86 -8.05 -5.59
C ALA A 297 -2.68 -9.01 -5.87
N GLY A 298 -2.42 -9.34 -7.15
CA GLY A 298 -1.26 -10.11 -7.57
C GLY A 298 0.06 -9.41 -7.23
N ALA A 299 0.17 -8.11 -7.48
CA ALA A 299 1.38 -7.34 -7.15
C ALA A 299 1.67 -7.36 -5.63
N ARG A 300 0.66 -7.15 -4.78
CA ARG A 300 0.79 -7.27 -3.31
C ARG A 300 1.20 -8.70 -2.90
N LYS A 301 0.61 -9.71 -3.52
CA LYS A 301 0.92 -11.13 -3.25
C LYS A 301 2.36 -11.47 -3.63
N LEU A 302 2.84 -11.02 -4.78
CA LEU A 302 4.21 -11.23 -5.24
C LEU A 302 5.23 -10.57 -4.29
N LYS A 303 4.96 -9.33 -3.86
CA LYS A 303 5.78 -8.66 -2.83
C LYS A 303 5.83 -9.47 -1.54
N LYS A 304 4.68 -9.96 -1.06
CA LYS A 304 4.59 -10.83 0.13
C LYS A 304 5.43 -12.11 -0.02
N TRP A 305 5.45 -12.73 -1.20
CA TRP A 305 6.26 -13.92 -1.45
C TRP A 305 7.76 -13.61 -1.42
N LEU A 306 8.21 -12.50 -1.99
CA LEU A 306 9.61 -12.07 -1.96
C LEU A 306 10.09 -11.77 -0.54
N GLU A 307 9.25 -11.15 0.28
CA GLU A 307 9.58 -10.84 1.68
C GLU A 307 9.54 -12.10 2.57
N ASN A 308 8.86 -13.18 2.14
CA ASN A 308 8.66 -14.41 2.89
C ASN A 308 8.91 -15.66 2.01
N PRO A 309 10.17 -15.91 1.57
CA PRO A 309 10.49 -17.14 0.84
C PRO A 309 10.25 -18.39 1.68
N LEU A 310 9.88 -19.48 1.04
CA LEU A 310 9.43 -20.71 1.72
C LEU A 310 10.62 -21.56 2.21
N LEU A 311 10.40 -22.28 3.31
CA LEU A 311 11.30 -23.37 3.80
C LEU A 311 10.80 -24.75 3.38
N ASN A 312 9.51 -24.89 3.09
CA ASN A 312 8.94 -26.18 2.73
C ASN A 312 9.22 -26.55 1.27
N LEU A 313 10.10 -27.51 1.06
CA LEU A 313 10.49 -27.96 -0.28
C LEU A 313 9.27 -28.38 -1.14
N LYS A 314 8.28 -29.06 -0.57
CA LYS A 314 7.10 -29.52 -1.32
C LYS A 314 6.26 -28.34 -1.84
N GLU A 315 6.14 -27.29 -1.05
CA GLU A 315 5.44 -26.09 -1.47
C GLU A 315 6.21 -25.31 -2.54
N ILE A 316 7.55 -25.25 -2.41
CA ILE A 316 8.43 -24.64 -3.43
C ILE A 316 8.30 -25.39 -4.76
N GLU A 317 8.44 -26.71 -4.75
CA GLU A 317 8.31 -27.55 -5.93
C GLU A 317 6.92 -27.46 -6.55
N HIS A 318 5.87 -27.40 -5.71
CA HIS A 318 4.50 -27.19 -6.17
C HIS A 318 4.34 -25.89 -6.96
N ARG A 319 4.89 -24.76 -6.46
CA ARG A 319 4.89 -23.50 -7.18
C ARG A 319 5.68 -23.56 -8.47
N GLN A 320 6.89 -24.14 -8.44
CA GLN A 320 7.74 -24.30 -9.62
C GLN A 320 7.09 -25.16 -10.73
N GLU A 321 6.32 -26.18 -10.37
CA GLU A 321 5.60 -27.00 -11.36
C GLU A 321 4.49 -26.19 -12.02
N ILE A 322 3.73 -25.39 -11.26
CA ILE A 322 2.70 -24.50 -11.82
C ILE A 322 3.33 -23.48 -12.77
N VAL A 323 4.42 -22.81 -12.35
CA VAL A 323 5.17 -21.88 -13.23
C VAL A 323 5.63 -22.59 -14.49
N GLY A 324 6.17 -23.82 -14.37
CA GLY A 324 6.60 -24.64 -15.53
C GLY A 324 5.46 -25.05 -16.44
N ASP A 325 4.27 -25.27 -15.90
CA ASP A 325 3.08 -25.57 -16.70
C ASP A 325 2.62 -24.35 -17.52
N PHE A 326 2.64 -23.13 -16.92
CA PHE A 326 2.36 -21.89 -17.65
C PHE A 326 3.41 -21.58 -18.71
N VAL A 327 4.70 -21.86 -18.48
CA VAL A 327 5.77 -21.72 -19.49
C VAL A 327 5.53 -22.64 -20.70
N LYS A 328 5.02 -23.85 -20.49
CA LYS A 328 4.77 -24.81 -21.60
C LYS A 328 3.54 -24.45 -22.45
N HIS A 329 2.58 -23.71 -21.89
CA HIS A 329 1.29 -23.42 -22.51
C HIS A 329 1.14 -21.91 -22.76
N TYR A 330 1.93 -21.39 -23.69
CA TYR A 330 2.03 -19.95 -23.98
C TYR A 330 0.69 -19.30 -24.35
N PHE A 331 -0.13 -19.93 -25.19
CA PHE A 331 -1.39 -19.34 -25.66
C PHE A 331 -2.43 -19.27 -24.54
N GLU A 332 -2.62 -20.38 -23.82
CA GLU A 332 -3.56 -20.44 -22.71
C GLU A 332 -3.17 -19.47 -21.59
N LYS A 333 -1.86 -19.34 -21.33
CA LYS A 333 -1.34 -18.32 -20.41
C LYS A 333 -1.69 -16.91 -20.85
N ALA A 334 -1.52 -16.58 -22.13
CA ALA A 334 -1.85 -15.27 -22.67
C ALA A 334 -3.36 -14.97 -22.55
N ASP A 335 -4.22 -15.98 -22.72
CA ASP A 335 -5.66 -15.84 -22.52
C ASP A 335 -6.01 -15.61 -21.05
N VAL A 336 -5.38 -16.35 -20.09
CA VAL A 336 -5.53 -16.10 -18.67
C VAL A 336 -5.11 -14.67 -18.33
N LYS A 337 -3.95 -14.22 -18.81
CA LYS A 337 -3.43 -12.87 -18.58
C LYS A 337 -4.37 -11.79 -19.12
N THR A 338 -4.98 -12.00 -20.26
CA THR A 338 -5.93 -11.08 -20.89
C THR A 338 -7.18 -10.93 -20.01
N ASN A 339 -7.72 -12.03 -19.48
CA ASN A 339 -8.86 -12.00 -18.58
C ASN A 339 -8.49 -11.33 -17.22
N LEU A 340 -7.30 -11.61 -16.67
CA LEU A 340 -6.83 -11.00 -15.41
C LEU A 340 -6.71 -9.48 -15.50
N LYS A 341 -6.40 -8.89 -16.64
CA LYS A 341 -6.36 -7.42 -16.82
C LYS A 341 -7.72 -6.75 -16.62
N GLU A 342 -8.80 -7.50 -16.77
CA GLU A 342 -10.16 -7.01 -16.56
C GLU A 342 -10.69 -7.32 -15.14
N VAL A 343 -9.89 -7.97 -14.29
CA VAL A 343 -10.20 -8.26 -12.89
C VAL A 343 -9.83 -7.08 -12.03
N TYR A 344 -10.82 -6.50 -11.38
CA TYR A 344 -10.64 -5.43 -10.40
C TYR A 344 -10.27 -5.99 -9.03
N ASP A 345 -9.83 -5.12 -8.12
CA ASP A 345 -9.35 -5.49 -6.78
C ASP A 345 -10.49 -5.97 -5.86
N LEU A 346 -10.80 -7.26 -5.91
CA LEU A 346 -11.86 -7.89 -5.13
C LEU A 346 -11.65 -7.76 -3.62
N GLU A 347 -10.40 -7.76 -3.13
CA GLU A 347 -10.11 -7.60 -1.70
C GLU A 347 -10.58 -6.22 -1.23
N ARG A 348 -10.19 -5.17 -1.93
CA ARG A 348 -10.57 -3.78 -1.59
C ARG A 348 -12.05 -3.50 -1.81
N ILE A 349 -12.65 -4.06 -2.87
CA ILE A 349 -14.10 -3.93 -3.09
C ILE A 349 -14.87 -4.60 -1.95
N SER A 350 -14.49 -5.81 -1.55
CA SER A 350 -15.11 -6.53 -0.42
C SER A 350 -15.05 -5.71 0.87
N THR A 351 -13.91 -5.09 1.15
CA THR A 351 -13.75 -4.23 2.32
C THR A 351 -14.61 -2.97 2.22
N LYS A 352 -14.67 -2.31 1.06
CA LYS A 352 -15.54 -1.15 0.87
C LYS A 352 -17.02 -1.50 1.05
N VAL A 353 -17.44 -2.69 0.65
CA VAL A 353 -18.80 -3.20 0.93
C VAL A 353 -19.01 -3.32 2.44
N SER A 354 -18.07 -3.95 3.16
CA SER A 354 -18.15 -4.10 4.61
C SER A 354 -18.23 -2.76 5.35
N TYR A 355 -17.41 -1.80 4.94
CA TYR A 355 -17.43 -0.44 5.50
C TYR A 355 -18.56 0.45 4.95
N ASN A 356 -19.46 -0.10 4.11
CA ASN A 356 -20.59 0.63 3.50
C ASN A 356 -20.19 1.88 2.70
N ILE A 357 -18.96 1.93 2.18
CA ILE A 357 -18.38 3.05 1.41
C ILE A 357 -18.19 2.73 -0.08
N VAL A 358 -18.61 1.55 -0.52
CA VAL A 358 -18.51 1.15 -1.93
C VAL A 358 -19.41 2.05 -2.78
N SER A 359 -18.87 2.51 -3.92
CA SER A 359 -19.63 3.31 -4.90
C SER A 359 -20.39 2.43 -5.90
N PRO A 360 -21.42 2.98 -6.58
CA PRO A 360 -22.11 2.25 -7.63
C PRO A 360 -21.19 1.77 -8.75
N LYS A 361 -20.23 2.58 -9.16
CA LYS A 361 -19.24 2.22 -10.18
C LYS A 361 -18.33 1.06 -9.74
N GLU A 362 -17.99 0.97 -8.46
CA GLU A 362 -17.20 -0.15 -7.93
C GLU A 362 -18.01 -1.45 -7.92
N LEU A 363 -19.33 -1.39 -7.69
CA LEU A 363 -20.18 -2.57 -7.86
C LEU A 363 -20.30 -3.00 -9.33
N LEU A 364 -20.30 -2.05 -10.26
CA LEU A 364 -20.23 -2.35 -11.68
C LEU A 364 -18.87 -3.01 -12.05
N ASN A 365 -17.76 -2.56 -11.45
CA ASN A 365 -16.46 -3.18 -11.60
C ASN A 365 -16.44 -4.60 -11.01
N LEU A 366 -17.11 -4.81 -9.87
CA LEU A 366 -17.31 -6.14 -9.29
C LEU A 366 -18.05 -7.06 -10.28
N LYS A 367 -19.19 -6.61 -10.82
CA LYS A 367 -19.94 -7.34 -11.83
C LYS A 367 -19.06 -7.77 -13.02
N LYS A 368 -18.30 -6.83 -13.59
CA LYS A 368 -17.36 -7.12 -14.71
C LYS A 368 -16.30 -8.14 -14.34
N THR A 369 -15.80 -8.08 -13.11
CA THR A 369 -14.85 -9.09 -12.62
C THR A 369 -15.48 -10.47 -12.55
N LEU A 370 -16.71 -10.56 -12.03
CA LEU A 370 -17.44 -11.84 -11.94
C LEU A 370 -17.69 -12.46 -13.32
N GLU A 371 -17.90 -11.66 -14.36
CA GLU A 371 -18.03 -12.12 -15.76
C GLU A 371 -16.77 -12.84 -16.29
N LYS A 372 -15.58 -12.50 -15.75
CA LYS A 372 -14.30 -13.08 -16.19
C LYS A 372 -13.91 -14.36 -15.46
N ILE A 373 -14.45 -14.59 -14.27
CA ILE A 373 -14.10 -15.75 -13.42
C ILE A 373 -14.38 -17.09 -14.14
N PRO A 374 -15.57 -17.33 -14.76
CA PRO A 374 -15.83 -18.57 -15.49
C PRO A 374 -14.86 -18.78 -16.65
N SER A 375 -14.50 -17.71 -17.37
CA SER A 375 -13.53 -17.80 -18.48
C SER A 375 -12.15 -18.22 -17.97
N ILE A 376 -11.66 -17.61 -16.91
CA ILE A 376 -10.37 -17.99 -16.28
C ILE A 376 -10.41 -19.45 -15.84
N LYS A 377 -11.47 -19.87 -15.14
CA LYS A 377 -11.65 -21.26 -14.70
C LYS A 377 -11.62 -22.24 -15.85
N ASN A 378 -12.38 -21.97 -16.93
CA ASN A 378 -12.44 -22.85 -18.10
C ASN A 378 -11.08 -22.96 -18.81
N ILE A 379 -10.34 -21.85 -18.94
CA ILE A 379 -8.99 -21.89 -19.48
C ILE A 379 -8.08 -22.75 -18.62
N LEU A 380 -8.12 -22.59 -17.29
CA LEU A 380 -7.32 -23.41 -16.36
C LEU A 380 -7.68 -24.90 -16.43
N LEU A 381 -8.94 -25.25 -16.64
CA LEU A 381 -9.38 -26.64 -16.83
C LEU A 381 -8.88 -27.25 -18.17
N SER A 382 -8.60 -26.41 -19.16
CA SER A 382 -8.05 -26.86 -20.46
C SER A 382 -6.56 -27.21 -20.41
N PHE A 383 -5.84 -26.80 -19.36
CA PHE A 383 -4.44 -27.20 -19.16
C PHE A 383 -4.33 -28.69 -18.86
N ASN A 384 -3.37 -29.34 -19.47
CA ASN A 384 -3.06 -30.75 -19.17
C ASN A 384 -2.22 -30.86 -17.89
N SER A 385 -2.62 -30.16 -16.82
CA SER A 385 -1.94 -30.10 -15.53
C SER A 385 -2.91 -30.39 -14.39
N LYS A 386 -2.62 -31.44 -13.61
CA LYS A 386 -3.43 -31.78 -12.42
C LYS A 386 -3.52 -30.65 -11.40
N LYS A 387 -2.44 -29.87 -11.23
CA LYS A 387 -2.37 -28.78 -10.26
C LYS A 387 -3.21 -27.58 -10.69
N LEU A 388 -3.15 -27.20 -11.97
CA LEU A 388 -3.98 -26.12 -12.48
C LEU A 388 -5.46 -26.48 -12.50
N VAL A 389 -5.78 -27.74 -12.79
CA VAL A 389 -7.15 -28.28 -12.68
C VAL A 389 -7.64 -28.26 -11.23
N GLU A 390 -6.79 -28.60 -10.26
CA GLU A 390 -7.12 -28.51 -8.83
C GLU A 390 -7.41 -27.05 -8.41
N ILE A 391 -6.58 -26.10 -8.82
CA ILE A 391 -6.81 -24.68 -8.59
C ILE A 391 -8.13 -24.24 -9.21
N ALA A 392 -8.40 -24.61 -10.47
CA ALA A 392 -9.62 -24.28 -11.18
C ALA A 392 -10.88 -24.81 -10.47
N ASN A 393 -10.84 -26.05 -9.96
CA ASN A 393 -11.96 -26.65 -9.22
C ASN A 393 -12.25 -25.93 -7.89
N ASN A 394 -11.27 -25.26 -7.29
CA ASN A 394 -11.44 -24.47 -6.08
C ASN A 394 -11.97 -23.05 -6.34
N ILE A 395 -12.08 -22.62 -7.62
CA ILE A 395 -12.64 -21.32 -7.99
C ILE A 395 -14.16 -21.40 -7.88
N ASP A 396 -14.72 -20.60 -6.99
CA ASP A 396 -16.15 -20.31 -6.89
C ASP A 396 -16.50 -19.23 -7.91
N GLU A 397 -17.37 -19.54 -8.87
CA GLU A 397 -17.73 -18.60 -9.94
C GLU A 397 -18.64 -17.45 -9.46
N LEU A 398 -19.26 -17.57 -8.28
CA LEU A 398 -20.14 -16.55 -7.70
C LEU A 398 -21.30 -16.16 -8.64
N GLU A 399 -21.83 -17.13 -9.39
CA GLU A 399 -22.89 -16.96 -10.38
C GLU A 399 -24.13 -16.28 -9.80
N ASP A 400 -24.52 -16.69 -8.60
CA ASP A 400 -25.64 -16.11 -7.84
C ASP A 400 -25.45 -14.61 -7.52
N LEU A 401 -24.22 -14.18 -7.24
CA LEU A 401 -23.91 -12.76 -7.04
C LEU A 401 -23.87 -12.01 -8.37
N HIS A 402 -23.32 -12.62 -9.41
CA HIS A 402 -23.28 -12.03 -10.74
C HIS A 402 -24.70 -11.76 -11.27
N GLU A 403 -25.57 -12.78 -11.22
CA GLU A 403 -26.98 -12.65 -11.62
C GLU A 403 -27.70 -11.55 -10.83
N TYR A 404 -27.46 -11.50 -9.51
CA TYR A 404 -28.04 -10.45 -8.68
C TYR A 404 -27.60 -9.04 -9.11
N LEU A 405 -26.32 -8.84 -9.36
CA LEU A 405 -25.79 -7.55 -9.82
C LEU A 405 -26.27 -7.20 -11.24
N GLU A 406 -26.41 -8.20 -12.11
CA GLU A 406 -26.90 -8.03 -13.49
C GLU A 406 -28.31 -7.45 -13.54
N VAL A 407 -29.20 -7.90 -12.66
CA VAL A 407 -30.59 -7.41 -12.62
C VAL A 407 -30.72 -6.11 -11.81
N THR A 408 -29.75 -5.77 -10.96
CA THR A 408 -29.87 -4.68 -9.98
C THR A 408 -29.15 -3.42 -10.42
N ILE A 409 -27.88 -3.52 -10.85
CA ILE A 409 -27.00 -2.37 -11.11
C ILE A 409 -27.06 -1.98 -12.59
N ASN A 410 -27.28 -0.68 -12.83
CA ASN A 410 -27.27 -0.11 -14.16
C ASN A 410 -25.84 0.00 -14.71
N GLU A 411 -25.63 -0.29 -16.00
CA GLU A 411 -24.33 -0.18 -16.68
C GLU A 411 -23.79 1.26 -16.75
N GLU A 412 -24.68 2.25 -16.68
CA GLU A 412 -24.36 3.68 -16.68
C GLU A 412 -24.18 4.26 -15.26
N ALA A 413 -24.13 3.40 -14.22
CA ALA A 413 -23.98 3.84 -12.85
C ALA A 413 -22.70 4.67 -12.64
N GLY A 414 -22.86 5.87 -12.07
CA GLY A 414 -21.79 6.83 -11.80
C GLY A 414 -21.00 6.52 -10.52
N GLN A 415 -20.18 7.48 -10.09
CA GLN A 415 -19.41 7.37 -8.85
C GLN A 415 -20.28 7.51 -7.60
N THR A 416 -21.36 8.28 -7.68
CA THR A 416 -22.22 8.58 -6.55
C THR A 416 -23.69 8.33 -6.89
N VAL A 417 -24.48 8.00 -5.87
CA VAL A 417 -25.94 7.82 -6.04
C VAL A 417 -26.61 9.12 -6.51
N LYS A 418 -26.08 10.28 -6.13
CA LYS A 418 -26.60 11.60 -6.55
C LYS A 418 -26.52 11.87 -8.05
N GLU A 419 -25.61 11.17 -8.76
CA GLU A 419 -25.55 11.24 -10.21
C GLU A 419 -26.76 10.54 -10.89
N GLY A 420 -27.49 9.71 -10.14
CA GLY A 420 -28.64 8.96 -10.60
C GLY A 420 -28.28 7.74 -11.45
N ASN A 421 -29.32 7.05 -11.96
CA ASN A 421 -29.20 5.85 -12.80
C ASN A 421 -28.42 4.70 -12.17
N VAL A 422 -28.48 4.53 -10.85
CA VAL A 422 -27.76 3.48 -10.13
C VAL A 422 -28.46 2.14 -10.28
N ILE A 423 -29.78 2.11 -10.10
CA ILE A 423 -30.59 0.90 -10.13
C ILE A 423 -31.16 0.68 -11.54
N LYS A 424 -31.05 -0.56 -12.05
CA LYS A 424 -31.52 -0.96 -13.38
C LYS A 424 -33.04 -0.91 -13.47
N LEU A 425 -33.55 -0.54 -14.63
CA LEU A 425 -34.99 -0.59 -14.92
C LEU A 425 -35.48 -2.05 -14.85
N GLY A 426 -36.66 -2.25 -14.25
CA GLY A 426 -37.22 -3.58 -14.03
C GLY A 426 -36.92 -4.19 -12.66
N PHE A 427 -36.00 -3.60 -11.86
CA PHE A 427 -35.69 -4.11 -10.52
C PHE A 427 -36.72 -3.71 -9.48
N ASN A 428 -37.23 -2.47 -9.51
CA ASN A 428 -38.25 -1.98 -8.58
C ASN A 428 -39.32 -1.21 -9.33
N SER A 429 -40.58 -1.67 -9.22
CA SER A 429 -41.70 -1.12 -9.96
C SER A 429 -42.07 0.32 -9.57
N GLU A 430 -41.86 0.69 -8.28
CA GLU A 430 -42.11 2.05 -7.80
C GLU A 430 -41.05 3.01 -8.37
N LEU A 431 -39.78 2.66 -8.34
CA LEU A 431 -38.71 3.44 -8.94
C LEU A 431 -38.94 3.63 -10.44
N ASP A 432 -39.36 2.57 -11.14
CA ASP A 432 -39.65 2.61 -12.57
C ASP A 432 -40.77 3.57 -12.89
N SER A 433 -41.83 3.63 -12.03
CA SER A 433 -42.93 4.57 -12.19
C SER A 433 -42.47 6.02 -12.12
N TYR A 434 -41.58 6.35 -11.13
CA TYR A 434 -41.02 7.70 -11.01
C TYR A 434 -40.04 8.04 -12.16
N LYS A 435 -39.20 7.08 -12.60
CA LYS A 435 -38.33 7.27 -13.78
C LYS A 435 -39.14 7.52 -15.04
N ASN A 436 -40.23 6.83 -15.24
CA ASN A 436 -41.14 7.03 -16.37
C ASN A 436 -41.87 8.37 -16.28
N ALA A 437 -42.35 8.76 -15.08
CA ALA A 437 -42.96 10.08 -14.88
C ALA A 437 -41.99 11.22 -15.18
N SER A 438 -40.74 11.13 -14.75
CA SER A 438 -39.68 12.09 -15.05
C SER A 438 -39.38 12.18 -16.54
N LYS A 439 -39.28 11.03 -17.24
CA LYS A 439 -39.10 10.99 -18.72
C LYS A 439 -40.25 11.61 -19.47
N ASN A 440 -41.49 11.29 -19.05
CA ASN A 440 -42.69 11.87 -19.66
C ASN A 440 -42.77 13.36 -19.43
N GLY A 441 -42.44 13.86 -18.21
CA GLY A 441 -42.34 15.29 -17.92
C GLY A 441 -41.35 16.00 -18.87
N ASN A 442 -40.18 15.46 -19.09
CA ASN A 442 -39.20 16.04 -20.03
C ASN A 442 -39.72 16.05 -21.49
N ARG A 443 -40.49 15.02 -21.90
CA ARG A 443 -41.13 14.98 -23.21
C ARG A 443 -42.22 16.08 -23.33
N ILE A 444 -43.01 16.22 -22.30
CA ILE A 444 -44.04 17.29 -22.24
C ILE A 444 -43.40 18.66 -22.34
N LEU A 445 -42.24 18.91 -21.69
CA LEU A 445 -41.52 20.19 -21.84
C LEU A 445 -41.09 20.48 -23.26
N LEU A 446 -40.64 19.49 -24.00
CA LEU A 446 -40.27 19.61 -25.43
C LEU A 446 -41.54 19.87 -26.28
N GLU A 447 -42.62 19.19 -26.01
CA GLU A 447 -43.93 19.41 -26.68
C GLU A 447 -44.46 20.80 -26.38
N ILE A 448 -44.34 21.32 -25.14
CA ILE A 448 -44.65 22.70 -24.78
C ILE A 448 -43.77 23.68 -25.58
N GLU A 449 -42.48 23.47 -25.63
CA GLU A 449 -41.57 24.35 -26.39
C GLU A 449 -41.96 24.42 -27.87
N GLU A 450 -42.23 23.28 -28.48
CA GLU A 450 -42.59 23.23 -29.92
C GLU A 450 -43.99 23.85 -30.16
N ARG A 451 -44.93 23.57 -29.29
CA ARG A 451 -46.28 24.14 -29.35
C ARG A 451 -46.25 25.68 -29.18
N GLU A 452 -45.49 26.18 -28.22
CA GLU A 452 -45.37 27.59 -27.96
C GLU A 452 -44.55 28.30 -29.08
N LYS A 453 -43.57 27.69 -29.72
CA LYS A 453 -42.95 28.18 -30.94
C LYS A 453 -43.97 28.34 -32.09
N ASN A 454 -44.81 27.34 -32.27
CA ASN A 454 -45.84 27.39 -33.32
C ASN A 454 -46.93 28.40 -33.00
N ARG A 455 -47.37 28.51 -31.72
CA ARG A 455 -48.39 29.47 -31.28
C ARG A 455 -47.94 30.91 -31.37
N THR A 456 -46.69 31.19 -31.04
CA THR A 456 -46.15 32.55 -31.00
C THR A 456 -45.48 32.96 -32.31
N GLY A 457 -45.17 32.02 -33.20
CA GLY A 457 -44.37 32.24 -34.41
C GLY A 457 -42.87 32.54 -34.12
N ILE A 458 -42.43 32.47 -32.89
CA ILE A 458 -41.03 32.80 -32.47
C ILE A 458 -40.17 31.55 -32.53
N LYS A 459 -39.39 31.39 -33.58
CA LYS A 459 -38.49 30.26 -33.80
C LYS A 459 -37.41 30.09 -32.72
N ASN A 460 -37.00 31.15 -32.08
CA ASN A 460 -35.94 31.16 -31.07
C ASN A 460 -36.45 31.10 -29.62
N LEU A 461 -37.76 30.83 -29.43
CA LEU A 461 -38.31 30.54 -28.11
C LEU A 461 -37.67 29.23 -27.56
N LYS A 462 -37.27 29.24 -26.29
CA LYS A 462 -36.71 28.03 -25.60
C LYS A 462 -37.34 27.86 -24.23
N VAL A 463 -37.55 26.61 -23.86
CA VAL A 463 -37.84 26.24 -22.49
C VAL A 463 -36.51 25.90 -21.81
N GLY A 464 -36.19 26.58 -20.71
CA GLY A 464 -34.97 26.41 -19.95
C GLY A 464 -35.24 26.19 -18.46
N TYR A 465 -34.20 25.79 -17.71
CA TYR A 465 -34.27 25.59 -16.26
C TYR A 465 -33.27 26.48 -15.54
N ASN A 466 -33.65 27.04 -14.39
CA ASN A 466 -32.79 27.78 -13.50
C ASN A 466 -33.09 27.37 -12.04
N LYS A 467 -32.02 27.11 -11.25
CA LYS A 467 -32.18 26.67 -9.84
C LYS A 467 -32.97 27.60 -8.94
N ILE A 468 -33.06 28.91 -9.28
CA ILE A 468 -33.76 29.92 -8.47
C ILE A 468 -35.23 30.05 -8.89
N PHE A 469 -35.53 29.94 -10.20
CA PHE A 469 -36.82 30.26 -10.77
C PHE A 469 -37.57 29.04 -11.36
N GLY A 470 -36.93 27.87 -11.41
CA GLY A 470 -37.46 26.67 -12.01
C GLY A 470 -37.41 26.68 -13.54
N TYR A 471 -38.37 26.01 -14.18
CA TYR A 471 -38.54 26.01 -15.63
C TYR A 471 -39.13 27.33 -16.09
N PHE A 472 -38.61 27.84 -17.22
CA PHE A 472 -39.04 29.11 -17.81
C PHE A 472 -39.07 29.06 -19.34
N ILE A 473 -39.89 29.89 -19.94
CA ILE A 473 -39.90 30.17 -21.36
C ILE A 473 -39.05 31.41 -21.61
N GLU A 474 -37.98 31.27 -22.41
CA GLU A 474 -37.08 32.37 -22.75
C GLU A 474 -37.43 32.91 -24.12
N ILE A 475 -37.71 34.21 -24.19
CA ILE A 475 -38.11 34.93 -25.42
C ILE A 475 -37.17 36.11 -25.63
N SER A 476 -36.63 36.26 -26.83
CA SER A 476 -35.78 37.40 -27.18
C SER A 476 -36.57 38.69 -27.18
N LYS A 477 -35.93 39.84 -26.87
CA LYS A 477 -36.57 41.18 -26.93
C LYS A 477 -37.13 41.54 -28.30
N VAL A 478 -36.59 40.94 -29.36
CA VAL A 478 -37.11 41.10 -30.72
C VAL A 478 -38.44 40.34 -30.88
N GLY A 479 -38.50 39.12 -30.39
CA GLY A 479 -39.73 38.30 -30.38
C GLY A 479 -40.86 38.90 -29.54
N LEU A 480 -40.53 39.53 -28.41
CA LEU A 480 -41.51 40.17 -27.55
C LEU A 480 -42.26 41.36 -28.21
N LYS A 481 -41.73 41.92 -29.31
CA LYS A 481 -42.44 42.95 -30.05
C LYS A 481 -43.60 42.42 -30.92
N THR A 482 -43.66 41.14 -31.12
CA THR A 482 -44.67 40.47 -31.97
C THR A 482 -45.79 39.80 -31.20
N ILE A 483 -45.72 39.75 -29.85
CA ILE A 483 -46.69 39.07 -29.01
C ILE A 483 -47.01 39.93 -27.77
N ASP A 484 -48.20 39.74 -27.19
CA ASP A 484 -48.50 40.18 -25.82
C ASP A 484 -48.37 38.98 -24.86
N PRO A 485 -47.34 38.96 -23.98
CA PRO A 485 -47.13 37.87 -23.03
C PRO A 485 -48.31 37.65 -22.07
N THR A 486 -49.06 38.71 -21.75
CA THR A 486 -50.18 38.67 -20.79
C THR A 486 -51.38 37.93 -21.37
N GLU A 487 -51.71 38.17 -22.65
CA GLU A 487 -52.78 37.47 -23.37
C GLU A 487 -52.44 35.96 -23.57
N LEU A 488 -51.15 35.60 -23.55
CA LEU A 488 -50.69 34.24 -23.68
C LEU A 488 -50.63 33.50 -22.34
N GLY A 489 -50.91 34.16 -21.23
CA GLY A 489 -50.81 33.56 -19.89
C GLY A 489 -49.38 33.47 -19.36
N TYR A 490 -48.46 34.23 -19.86
CA TYR A 490 -47.08 34.26 -19.44
C TYR A 490 -46.85 35.26 -18.31
N HIS A 491 -46.34 34.78 -17.18
CA HIS A 491 -45.93 35.62 -16.05
C HIS A 491 -44.45 35.86 -16.05
N ARG A 492 -44.03 37.14 -16.18
CA ARG A 492 -42.61 37.55 -16.24
C ARG A 492 -41.91 37.29 -14.91
N LYS A 493 -40.75 36.62 -14.95
CA LYS A 493 -39.90 36.34 -13.80
C LYS A 493 -38.57 37.05 -13.81
N GLN A 494 -37.93 37.20 -15.00
CA GLN A 494 -36.63 37.80 -15.10
C GLN A 494 -36.47 38.52 -16.44
N THR A 495 -35.86 39.74 -16.40
CA THR A 495 -35.44 40.49 -17.57
C THR A 495 -33.91 40.46 -17.68
N LEU A 496 -33.40 40.01 -18.82
CA LEU A 496 -32.00 39.99 -19.19
C LEU A 496 -31.71 41.02 -20.26
N SER A 497 -30.43 41.22 -20.60
CA SER A 497 -30.01 42.21 -21.62
C SER A 497 -30.65 41.97 -22.99
N ASN A 498 -30.79 40.71 -23.43
CA ASN A 498 -31.23 40.32 -24.77
C ASN A 498 -32.54 39.52 -24.82
N CYS A 499 -33.04 39.04 -23.68
CA CYS A 499 -34.27 38.22 -23.60
C CYS A 499 -35.02 38.48 -22.29
N GLU A 500 -36.22 37.95 -22.19
CA GLU A 500 -37.01 37.88 -20.97
C GLU A 500 -37.46 36.45 -20.71
N ARG A 501 -37.64 36.13 -19.43
CA ARG A 501 -38.01 34.78 -18.95
C ARG A 501 -39.41 34.81 -18.32
N PHE A 502 -40.24 33.91 -18.75
CA PHE A 502 -41.62 33.80 -18.34
C PHE A 502 -41.94 32.43 -17.78
N ILE A 503 -42.98 32.36 -16.98
CA ILE A 503 -43.59 31.11 -16.47
C ILE A 503 -45.03 31.06 -16.88
N SER A 504 -45.52 29.88 -17.28
CA SER A 504 -46.96 29.59 -17.45
C SER A 504 -47.45 28.64 -16.37
N GLU A 505 -48.75 28.61 -16.10
CA GLU A 505 -49.35 27.71 -15.11
C GLU A 505 -49.07 26.25 -15.46
N GLU A 506 -49.25 25.86 -16.72
CA GLU A 506 -48.93 24.52 -17.22
C GLU A 506 -47.44 24.13 -17.01
N LEU A 507 -46.53 25.05 -17.25
CA LEU A 507 -45.09 24.82 -17.05
C LEU A 507 -44.78 24.57 -15.57
N LYS A 508 -45.49 25.22 -14.67
CA LYS A 508 -45.34 25.06 -13.24
C LYS A 508 -45.86 23.70 -12.73
N GLU A 509 -47.00 23.25 -13.26
CA GLU A 509 -47.57 21.91 -12.95
C GLU A 509 -46.59 20.81 -13.42
N VAL A 510 -46.05 20.90 -14.64
CA VAL A 510 -45.08 19.97 -15.17
C VAL A 510 -43.77 19.99 -14.34
N GLU A 511 -43.34 21.18 -13.90
CA GLU A 511 -42.19 21.36 -13.00
C GLU A 511 -42.39 20.63 -11.67
N GLU A 512 -43.51 20.82 -10.99
CA GLU A 512 -43.79 20.15 -9.73
C GLU A 512 -43.75 18.62 -9.88
N HIS A 513 -44.29 18.10 -10.97
CA HIS A 513 -44.22 16.67 -11.26
C HIS A 513 -42.79 16.16 -11.50
N ILE A 514 -41.99 16.90 -12.23
CA ILE A 514 -40.60 16.53 -12.52
C ILE A 514 -39.73 16.62 -11.25
N VAL A 515 -39.84 17.70 -10.50
CA VAL A 515 -39.07 17.93 -9.26
C VAL A 515 -39.41 16.88 -8.19
N ASN A 516 -40.69 16.64 -7.97
CA ASN A 516 -41.16 15.62 -7.02
C ASN A 516 -40.70 14.22 -7.45
N SER A 517 -40.75 13.89 -8.75
CA SER A 517 -40.28 12.60 -9.26
C SER A 517 -38.78 12.46 -9.09
N LYS A 518 -37.97 13.49 -9.35
CA LYS A 518 -36.51 13.46 -9.16
C LYS A 518 -36.13 13.28 -7.70
N ALA A 519 -36.78 13.99 -6.76
CA ALA A 519 -36.50 13.82 -5.34
C ALA A 519 -36.84 12.40 -4.87
N LYS A 520 -37.97 11.84 -5.33
CA LYS A 520 -38.38 10.45 -5.03
C LYS A 520 -37.43 9.41 -5.64
N ILE A 521 -36.95 9.64 -6.85
CA ILE A 521 -35.92 8.78 -7.49
C ILE A 521 -34.65 8.75 -6.66
N GLU A 522 -34.14 9.91 -6.24
CA GLU A 522 -32.91 10.01 -5.47
C GLU A 522 -33.04 9.30 -4.10
N GLU A 523 -34.15 9.54 -3.38
CA GLU A 523 -34.45 8.88 -2.11
C GLU A 523 -34.53 7.36 -2.27
N LEU A 524 -35.29 6.87 -3.25
CA LEU A 524 -35.52 5.44 -3.46
C LEU A 524 -34.26 4.72 -4.00
N GLU A 525 -33.50 5.35 -4.91
CA GLU A 525 -32.22 4.81 -5.37
C GLU A 525 -31.22 4.67 -4.21
N LEU A 526 -31.21 5.62 -3.27
CA LEU A 526 -30.35 5.55 -2.09
C LEU A 526 -30.74 4.36 -1.19
N LEU A 527 -32.04 4.17 -0.93
CA LEU A 527 -32.55 3.06 -0.12
C LEU A 527 -32.22 1.71 -0.77
N LEU A 528 -32.57 1.55 -2.04
CA LEU A 528 -32.32 0.31 -2.79
C LEU A 528 -30.82 0.01 -2.88
N PHE A 529 -29.98 1.02 -3.07
CA PHE A 529 -28.53 0.85 -3.08
C PHE A 529 -27.98 0.38 -1.72
N GLN A 530 -28.58 0.83 -0.60
CA GLN A 530 -28.24 0.29 0.73
C GLN A 530 -28.63 -1.19 0.87
N GLU A 531 -29.80 -1.59 0.39
CA GLU A 531 -30.24 -3.00 0.37
C GLU A 531 -29.28 -3.87 -0.46
N VAL A 532 -28.85 -3.38 -1.64
CA VAL A 532 -27.88 -4.06 -2.48
C VAL A 532 -26.57 -4.28 -1.71
N LYS A 533 -26.04 -3.25 -1.05
CA LYS A 533 -24.81 -3.38 -0.25
C LYS A 533 -24.96 -4.40 0.88
N MET A 534 -26.07 -4.40 1.60
CA MET A 534 -26.35 -5.39 2.66
C MET A 534 -26.41 -6.81 2.09
N LYS A 535 -27.00 -7.00 0.92
CA LYS A 535 -27.03 -8.32 0.27
C LYS A 535 -25.63 -8.79 -0.11
N ILE A 536 -24.80 -7.93 -0.72
CA ILE A 536 -23.44 -8.26 -1.12
C ILE A 536 -22.56 -8.58 0.10
N HIS A 537 -22.82 -7.96 1.25
CA HIS A 537 -22.08 -8.21 2.48
C HIS A 537 -22.02 -9.70 2.85
N SER A 538 -23.08 -10.46 2.61
CA SER A 538 -23.11 -11.91 2.88
C SER A 538 -22.14 -12.74 1.99
N PHE A 539 -21.68 -12.18 0.87
CA PHE A 539 -20.76 -12.83 -0.08
C PHE A 539 -19.28 -12.55 0.21
N ILE A 540 -18.95 -11.65 1.15
CA ILE A 540 -17.57 -11.25 1.44
C ILE A 540 -16.64 -12.45 1.67
N PRO A 541 -16.95 -13.49 2.46
CA PRO A 541 -16.05 -14.63 2.64
C PRO A 541 -15.76 -15.41 1.35
N ARG A 542 -16.74 -15.49 0.44
CA ARG A 542 -16.60 -16.13 -0.88
C ARG A 542 -15.73 -15.28 -1.80
N LEU A 543 -15.99 -13.98 -1.85
CA LEU A 543 -15.19 -13.01 -2.61
C LEU A 543 -13.71 -13.01 -2.20
N GLN A 544 -13.43 -13.05 -0.88
CA GLN A 544 -12.07 -13.10 -0.36
C GLN A 544 -11.32 -14.38 -0.76
N ARG A 545 -12.00 -15.54 -0.78
CA ARG A 545 -11.41 -16.81 -1.25
C ARG A 545 -11.04 -16.74 -2.72
N VAL A 546 -11.97 -16.26 -3.55
CA VAL A 546 -11.73 -16.11 -4.99
C VAL A 546 -10.60 -15.11 -5.27
N ALA A 547 -10.59 -13.96 -4.58
CA ALA A 547 -9.53 -12.96 -4.69
C ALA A 547 -8.15 -13.55 -4.38
N ASN A 548 -8.05 -14.38 -3.34
CA ASN A 548 -6.80 -15.05 -2.98
C ASN A 548 -6.33 -16.01 -4.09
N ILE A 549 -7.23 -16.81 -4.66
CA ILE A 549 -6.90 -17.75 -5.75
C ILE A 549 -6.47 -16.98 -7.00
N LEU A 550 -7.21 -15.94 -7.40
CA LEU A 550 -6.88 -15.14 -8.58
C LEU A 550 -5.54 -14.42 -8.42
N SER A 551 -5.21 -13.93 -7.21
CA SER A 551 -3.91 -13.32 -6.94
C SER A 551 -2.75 -14.32 -7.02
N ASP A 552 -2.95 -15.59 -6.60
CA ASP A 552 -1.96 -16.66 -6.77
C ASP A 552 -1.73 -16.97 -8.26
N ILE A 553 -2.81 -17.09 -9.05
CA ILE A 553 -2.73 -17.32 -10.50
C ILE A 553 -1.96 -16.18 -11.19
N ASP A 554 -2.24 -14.94 -10.84
CA ASP A 554 -1.58 -13.77 -11.43
C ASP A 554 -0.07 -13.76 -11.12
N VAL A 555 0.33 -14.14 -9.90
CA VAL A 555 1.75 -14.31 -9.54
C VAL A 555 2.39 -15.42 -10.37
N PHE A 556 1.76 -16.57 -10.53
CA PHE A 556 2.29 -17.67 -11.35
C PHE A 556 2.46 -17.28 -12.83
N VAL A 557 1.49 -16.56 -13.38
CA VAL A 557 1.57 -16.00 -14.73
C VAL A 557 2.74 -15.01 -14.82
N SER A 558 2.87 -14.09 -13.87
CA SER A 558 3.97 -13.14 -13.82
C SER A 558 5.33 -13.82 -13.79
N LEU A 559 5.54 -14.81 -12.90
CA LEU A 559 6.80 -15.55 -12.79
C LEU A 559 7.10 -16.37 -14.06
N SER A 560 6.08 -16.90 -14.74
CA SER A 560 6.25 -17.60 -16.00
C SER A 560 6.63 -16.66 -17.16
N ASP A 561 6.06 -15.46 -17.22
CA ASP A 561 6.45 -14.43 -18.19
C ASP A 561 7.91 -13.99 -18.00
N VAL A 562 8.34 -13.81 -16.74
CA VAL A 562 9.73 -13.50 -16.39
C VAL A 562 10.67 -14.64 -16.83
N ALA A 563 10.29 -15.89 -16.57
CA ALA A 563 11.07 -17.06 -16.95
C ALA A 563 11.30 -17.15 -18.46
N GLU A 564 10.28 -16.89 -19.26
CA GLU A 564 10.38 -16.89 -20.73
C GLU A 564 11.16 -15.68 -21.27
N GLU A 565 10.79 -14.47 -20.83
CA GLU A 565 11.38 -13.23 -21.33
C GLU A 565 12.86 -13.13 -21.03
N TYR A 566 13.30 -13.67 -19.85
CA TYR A 566 14.67 -13.53 -19.38
C TYR A 566 15.45 -14.86 -19.41
N SER A 567 14.88 -15.89 -20.00
CA SER A 567 15.51 -17.23 -20.11
C SER A 567 15.97 -17.74 -18.74
N TYR A 568 15.07 -17.72 -17.75
CA TYR A 568 15.32 -18.30 -16.44
C TYR A 568 15.05 -19.80 -16.44
N THR A 569 15.79 -20.56 -15.64
CA THR A 569 15.70 -22.02 -15.57
C THR A 569 15.13 -22.49 -14.24
N LYS A 570 14.49 -23.67 -14.26
CA LYS A 570 13.93 -24.31 -13.04
C LYS A 570 15.08 -24.79 -12.15
N PRO A 571 15.27 -24.23 -10.93
CA PRO A 571 16.29 -24.73 -10.01
C PRO A 571 15.91 -26.06 -9.40
N LYS A 572 16.92 -26.85 -9.02
CA LYS A 572 16.81 -28.08 -8.24
C LYS A 572 17.21 -27.83 -6.80
N PHE A 573 16.72 -28.64 -5.89
CA PHE A 573 17.12 -28.60 -4.48
C PHE A 573 17.80 -29.90 -4.06
N ASN A 574 18.76 -29.79 -3.12
CA ASN A 574 19.50 -30.89 -2.57
C ASN A 574 19.54 -30.85 -1.03
N ASN A 575 19.77 -32.03 -0.43
CA ASN A 575 19.98 -32.17 1.01
C ASN A 575 21.47 -32.25 1.39
N ASP A 576 22.35 -32.11 0.41
CA ASP A 576 23.80 -32.26 0.60
C ASP A 576 24.47 -30.96 1.03
N ASN A 577 23.70 -29.89 1.19
CA ASN A 577 24.19 -28.56 1.51
C ASN A 577 25.26 -28.08 0.50
N ILE A 578 25.00 -28.29 -0.81
CA ILE A 578 25.86 -27.88 -1.92
C ILE A 578 25.17 -26.75 -2.69
N ILE A 579 25.95 -25.72 -3.05
CA ILE A 579 25.57 -24.72 -4.03
C ILE A 579 26.30 -25.06 -5.33
N ASP A 580 25.56 -25.28 -6.41
CA ASP A 580 26.11 -25.48 -7.76
C ASP A 580 25.27 -24.69 -8.76
N ILE A 581 25.76 -23.52 -9.11
CA ILE A 581 25.14 -22.60 -10.09
C ILE A 581 26.06 -22.48 -11.27
N ILE A 582 25.57 -22.70 -12.46
CA ILE A 582 26.30 -22.55 -13.73
C ILE A 582 25.75 -21.33 -14.45
N GLU A 583 26.66 -20.44 -14.86
CA GLU A 583 26.35 -19.21 -15.59
C GLU A 583 25.26 -18.36 -14.91
N GLY A 584 25.39 -18.19 -13.59
CA GLY A 584 24.50 -17.33 -12.83
C GLY A 584 24.60 -15.88 -13.28
N ARG A 585 23.46 -15.17 -13.26
CA ARG A 585 23.33 -13.77 -13.67
C ARG A 585 22.64 -12.98 -12.57
N HIS A 586 23.00 -11.70 -12.44
CA HIS A 586 22.34 -10.81 -11.48
C HIS A 586 21.05 -10.24 -12.10
N PRO A 587 19.87 -10.56 -11.56
CA PRO A 587 18.59 -10.25 -12.22
C PRO A 587 18.35 -8.77 -12.48
N ILE A 588 18.90 -7.88 -11.65
CA ILE A 588 18.73 -6.42 -11.80
C ILE A 588 19.80 -5.86 -12.73
N VAL A 589 21.07 -6.23 -12.51
CA VAL A 589 22.20 -5.63 -13.24
C VAL A 589 22.18 -6.04 -14.71
N GLU A 590 21.83 -7.30 -15.03
CA GLU A 590 21.75 -7.77 -16.42
C GLU A 590 20.74 -6.98 -17.29
N ARG A 591 19.77 -6.29 -16.65
CA ARG A 591 18.77 -5.45 -17.34
C ARG A 591 19.22 -4.00 -17.54
N ASN A 592 20.24 -3.57 -16.81
CA ASN A 592 20.75 -2.19 -16.84
C ASN A 592 22.07 -2.05 -17.62
N VAL A 593 22.70 -3.18 -18.00
CA VAL A 593 23.92 -3.17 -18.80
C VAL A 593 23.57 -3.04 -20.28
N SER A 594 24.30 -2.16 -20.99
CA SER A 594 24.16 -1.97 -22.44
C SER A 594 24.55 -3.20 -23.26
N ASP A 595 24.35 -3.15 -24.59
CA ASP A 595 24.47 -4.26 -25.56
C ASP A 595 25.78 -5.06 -25.53
N ASP A 596 26.82 -4.65 -24.80
CA ASP A 596 28.06 -5.38 -24.61
C ASP A 596 27.94 -6.68 -23.77
N GLY A 597 26.77 -6.92 -23.19
CA GLY A 597 26.40 -8.15 -22.53
C GLY A 597 26.84 -8.24 -21.05
N TYR A 598 25.99 -8.89 -20.23
CA TYR A 598 26.30 -9.23 -18.83
C TYR A 598 27.23 -10.47 -18.79
N ILE A 599 28.29 -10.43 -17.97
CA ILE A 599 29.20 -11.55 -17.78
C ILE A 599 28.64 -12.49 -16.69
N SER A 600 28.19 -13.66 -17.10
CA SER A 600 27.71 -14.70 -16.18
C SER A 600 28.84 -15.35 -15.41
N ASN A 601 28.54 -15.80 -14.17
CA ASN A 601 29.52 -16.46 -13.32
C ASN A 601 28.98 -17.72 -12.66
N ASP A 602 29.83 -18.75 -12.57
CA ASP A 602 29.52 -19.93 -11.79
C ASP A 602 29.68 -19.65 -10.29
N CYS A 603 28.91 -20.38 -9.48
CA CYS A 603 29.05 -20.37 -8.03
C CYS A 603 29.01 -21.80 -7.50
N LYS A 604 30.18 -22.30 -7.03
CA LYS A 604 30.27 -23.65 -6.48
C LYS A 604 30.79 -23.60 -5.05
N VAL A 605 29.97 -24.07 -4.12
CA VAL A 605 30.29 -24.18 -2.69
C VAL A 605 29.90 -25.61 -2.27
N ASP A 606 30.92 -26.43 -2.08
CA ASP A 606 30.75 -27.85 -1.73
C ASP A 606 30.72 -28.09 -0.21
N LYS A 607 30.73 -29.35 0.20
CA LYS A 607 30.74 -29.72 1.63
C LYS A 607 32.04 -29.40 2.34
N ASP A 608 33.15 -29.40 1.60
CA ASP A 608 34.48 -29.22 2.16
C ASP A 608 34.86 -27.74 2.28
N ASN A 609 34.22 -26.88 1.47
CA ASN A 609 34.49 -25.45 1.40
C ASN A 609 33.18 -24.66 1.65
N ASN A 610 32.91 -24.33 2.93
CA ASN A 610 31.72 -23.56 3.27
C ASN A 610 31.87 -22.06 3.05
N ILE A 611 33.10 -21.55 2.97
CA ILE A 611 33.40 -20.13 2.89
C ILE A 611 34.15 -19.84 1.58
N LEU A 612 33.61 -18.94 0.78
CA LEU A 612 34.33 -18.34 -0.35
C LEU A 612 34.90 -16.98 0.06
N LEU A 613 36.20 -16.86 0.13
CA LEU A 613 36.92 -15.62 0.38
C LEU A 613 37.21 -14.93 -0.96
N ILE A 614 36.59 -13.77 -1.16
CA ILE A 614 36.54 -13.08 -2.45
C ILE A 614 37.48 -11.89 -2.43
N THR A 615 38.47 -11.88 -3.34
CA THR A 615 39.41 -10.77 -3.52
C THR A 615 39.23 -10.12 -4.90
N GLY A 616 39.75 -8.91 -5.07
CA GLY A 616 39.71 -8.17 -6.34
C GLY A 616 39.63 -6.67 -6.14
N PRO A 617 39.88 -5.89 -7.20
CA PRO A 617 39.83 -4.43 -7.14
C PRO A 617 38.42 -3.91 -6.85
N ASN A 618 38.31 -2.64 -6.43
CA ASN A 618 37.02 -1.97 -6.37
C ASN A 618 36.46 -1.85 -7.79
N MET A 619 35.12 -1.80 -7.88
CA MET A 619 34.36 -1.77 -9.14
C MET A 619 34.46 -3.03 -10.02
N SER A 620 35.18 -4.07 -9.57
CA SER A 620 35.30 -5.33 -10.34
C SER A 620 34.07 -6.23 -10.33
N GLY A 621 33.05 -5.91 -9.50
CA GLY A 621 31.80 -6.70 -9.41
C GLY A 621 31.74 -7.70 -8.25
N LYS A 622 32.62 -7.61 -7.23
CA LYS A 622 32.57 -8.50 -6.03
C LYS A 622 31.18 -8.49 -5.35
N SER A 623 30.69 -7.30 -4.99
CA SER A 623 29.40 -7.13 -4.32
C SER A 623 28.23 -7.57 -5.20
N THR A 624 28.32 -7.34 -6.52
CA THR A 624 27.33 -7.79 -7.50
C THR A 624 27.23 -9.32 -7.53
N TYR A 625 28.38 -10.00 -7.55
CA TYR A 625 28.45 -11.47 -7.53
C TYR A 625 27.85 -12.06 -6.23
N MET A 626 28.13 -11.46 -5.08
CA MET A 626 27.57 -11.92 -3.82
C MET A 626 26.06 -11.71 -3.74
N ARG A 627 25.57 -10.53 -4.17
CA ARG A 627 24.13 -10.24 -4.27
C ARG A 627 23.41 -11.18 -5.23
N GLN A 628 24.05 -11.50 -6.38
CA GLN A 628 23.53 -12.46 -7.37
C GLN A 628 23.14 -13.78 -6.71
N LEU A 629 24.01 -14.37 -5.89
CA LEU A 629 23.71 -15.63 -5.20
C LEU A 629 22.50 -15.50 -4.30
N ALA A 630 22.45 -14.47 -3.45
CA ALA A 630 21.32 -14.29 -2.54
C ALA A 630 19.99 -14.11 -3.28
N LEU A 631 19.98 -13.33 -4.37
CA LEU A 631 18.78 -13.10 -5.18
C LEU A 631 18.33 -14.37 -5.92
N ILE A 632 19.26 -15.21 -6.40
CA ILE A 632 18.98 -16.53 -6.97
C ILE A 632 18.34 -17.43 -5.91
N VAL A 633 18.85 -17.45 -4.67
CA VAL A 633 18.28 -18.22 -3.56
C VAL A 633 16.86 -17.75 -3.23
N ILE A 634 16.63 -16.44 -3.12
CA ILE A 634 15.32 -15.87 -2.85
C ILE A 634 14.32 -16.28 -3.95
N LEU A 635 14.69 -16.11 -5.23
CA LEU A 635 13.87 -16.51 -6.36
C LEU A 635 13.55 -18.02 -6.34
N ALA A 636 14.55 -18.86 -6.07
CA ALA A 636 14.35 -20.31 -5.96
C ALA A 636 13.35 -20.67 -4.84
N GLN A 637 13.49 -20.05 -3.66
CA GLN A 637 12.65 -20.38 -2.49
C GLN A 637 11.28 -19.72 -2.48
N ILE A 638 10.99 -18.74 -3.36
CA ILE A 638 9.60 -18.34 -3.63
C ILE A 638 8.88 -19.25 -4.62
N GLY A 639 9.59 -20.20 -5.24
CA GLY A 639 9.07 -21.11 -6.26
C GLY A 639 9.19 -20.57 -7.70
N SER A 640 10.02 -19.56 -7.93
CA SER A 640 10.34 -19.03 -9.26
C SER A 640 11.42 -19.83 -9.97
N PHE A 641 11.54 -19.63 -11.28
CA PHE A 641 12.74 -19.95 -12.02
C PHE A 641 13.82 -18.89 -11.74
N VAL A 642 15.10 -19.22 -12.05
CA VAL A 642 16.26 -18.43 -11.66
C VAL A 642 17.12 -18.04 -12.84
N PRO A 643 17.83 -16.88 -12.79
CA PRO A 643 18.72 -16.40 -13.84
C PRO A 643 20.05 -17.19 -13.86
N ALA A 644 20.02 -18.41 -14.35
CA ALA A 644 21.18 -19.28 -14.50
C ALA A 644 20.94 -20.30 -15.61
N THR A 645 21.99 -20.91 -16.16
CA THR A 645 21.85 -22.05 -17.07
C THR A 645 21.42 -23.29 -16.30
N SER A 646 21.94 -23.48 -15.08
CA SER A 646 21.44 -24.46 -14.12
C SER A 646 21.72 -24.01 -12.70
N ALA A 647 20.86 -24.43 -11.76
CA ALA A 647 21.06 -24.21 -10.33
C ALA A 647 20.62 -25.41 -9.51
N ASN A 648 21.50 -25.84 -8.59
CA ASN A 648 21.21 -26.87 -7.58
C ASN A 648 21.56 -26.29 -6.21
N LEU A 649 20.58 -26.12 -5.34
CA LEU A 649 20.68 -25.32 -4.12
C LEU A 649 20.23 -26.12 -2.88
N PRO A 650 20.77 -25.89 -1.70
CA PRO A 650 20.15 -26.33 -0.46
C PRO A 650 18.98 -25.40 -0.11
N ILE A 651 18.14 -25.81 0.85
CA ILE A 651 17.16 -24.91 1.46
C ILE A 651 17.86 -24.08 2.54
N PHE A 652 17.84 -22.77 2.39
CA PHE A 652 18.35 -21.84 3.38
C PHE A 652 17.25 -21.40 4.35
N ASP A 653 17.57 -21.39 5.63
CA ASP A 653 16.63 -20.94 6.68
C ASP A 653 16.74 -19.45 6.96
N LYS A 654 17.95 -18.87 6.78
CA LYS A 654 18.20 -17.44 7.03
C LYS A 654 19.18 -16.89 6.01
N ILE A 655 19.01 -15.60 5.67
CA ILE A 655 19.94 -14.86 4.82
C ILE A 655 20.32 -13.58 5.55
N PHE A 656 21.61 -13.44 5.88
CA PHE A 656 22.16 -12.23 6.46
C PHE A 656 23.12 -11.59 5.48
N THR A 657 23.01 -10.28 5.34
CA THR A 657 23.89 -9.51 4.47
C THR A 657 24.46 -8.30 5.19
N ARG A 658 25.75 -8.07 5.00
CA ARG A 658 26.42 -6.83 5.34
C ARG A 658 27.14 -6.33 4.09
N ILE A 659 26.51 -5.41 3.35
CA ILE A 659 26.99 -4.90 2.06
C ILE A 659 26.88 -3.36 2.07
N GLY A 660 28.03 -2.69 1.89
CA GLY A 660 28.11 -1.22 1.86
C GLY A 660 28.09 -0.57 3.25
N ALA A 661 28.33 0.73 3.31
CA ALA A 661 28.21 1.53 4.53
C ALA A 661 26.83 2.20 4.54
N SER A 662 26.00 1.86 5.52
CA SER A 662 24.77 2.60 5.80
C SER A 662 25.02 3.46 7.04
N ASP A 663 24.90 4.78 6.90
CA ASP A 663 24.92 5.71 8.03
C ASP A 663 23.55 5.72 8.70
N ASP A 664 23.51 5.39 9.99
CA ASP A 664 22.34 5.63 10.83
C ASP A 664 22.44 7.02 11.49
N LEU A 665 22.31 8.05 10.67
CA LEU A 665 22.35 9.45 11.14
C LEU A 665 21.23 9.75 12.16
N ALA A 666 20.10 9.07 12.05
CA ALA A 666 18.95 9.27 12.92
C ALA A 666 19.14 8.61 14.31
N GLY A 667 19.81 7.45 14.36
CA GLY A 667 20.10 6.74 15.61
C GLY A 667 21.39 7.16 16.30
N GLY A 668 22.19 8.05 15.71
CA GLY A 668 23.44 8.55 16.27
C GLY A 668 24.55 7.50 16.45
N LYS A 669 24.44 6.36 15.78
CA LYS A 669 25.44 5.28 15.80
C LYS A 669 26.46 5.50 14.70
N SER A 670 27.76 5.28 15.01
CA SER A 670 28.80 5.30 13.98
C SER A 670 28.62 4.14 13.00
N THR A 671 29.05 4.32 11.73
CA THR A 671 29.05 3.28 10.69
C THR A 671 29.67 1.97 11.18
N PHE A 672 30.78 2.05 11.92
CA PHE A 672 31.45 0.87 12.49
C PHE A 672 30.59 0.18 13.56
N MET A 673 29.87 0.93 14.42
CA MET A 673 28.97 0.34 15.40
C MET A 673 27.78 -0.38 14.75
N VAL A 674 27.21 0.20 13.69
CA VAL A 674 26.15 -0.45 12.90
C VAL A 674 26.68 -1.74 12.27
N GLU A 675 27.88 -1.70 11.68
CA GLU A 675 28.56 -2.86 11.11
C GLU A 675 28.73 -4.00 12.13
N MET A 676 29.19 -3.68 13.35
CA MET A 676 29.36 -4.66 14.42
C MET A 676 28.06 -5.24 14.94
N ILE A 677 26.97 -4.45 14.98
CA ILE A 677 25.62 -4.93 15.37
C ILE A 677 25.09 -5.90 14.30
N GLU A 678 25.22 -5.58 13.01
CA GLU A 678 24.80 -6.46 11.92
C GLU A 678 25.60 -7.77 11.91
N ALA A 679 26.93 -7.68 12.08
CA ALA A 679 27.77 -8.86 12.19
C ALA A 679 27.42 -9.71 13.42
N LYS A 680 27.20 -9.09 14.58
CA LYS A 680 26.74 -9.79 15.80
C LYS A 680 25.44 -10.54 15.53
N ASN A 681 24.42 -9.89 14.96
CA ASN A 681 23.12 -10.52 14.69
C ASN A 681 23.28 -11.73 13.74
N ALA A 682 24.06 -11.56 12.69
CA ALA A 682 24.38 -12.64 11.75
C ALA A 682 25.08 -13.82 12.44
N LEU A 683 26.08 -13.57 13.29
CA LEU A 683 26.82 -14.62 13.97
C LEU A 683 26.05 -15.35 15.07
N VAL A 684 25.18 -14.62 15.79
CA VAL A 684 24.39 -15.19 16.89
C VAL A 684 23.18 -15.98 16.40
N GLU A 685 22.51 -15.50 15.34
CA GLU A 685 21.28 -16.10 14.86
C GLU A 685 21.45 -17.14 13.77
N SER A 686 22.61 -17.18 13.10
CA SER A 686 22.83 -18.14 12.01
C SER A 686 22.87 -19.59 12.47
N THR A 687 22.43 -20.46 11.59
CA THR A 687 22.51 -21.92 11.70
C THR A 687 23.43 -22.49 10.61
N ALA A 688 23.68 -23.78 10.60
CA ALA A 688 24.43 -24.43 9.51
C ALA A 688 23.75 -24.33 8.13
N ASN A 689 22.45 -24.05 8.11
CA ASN A 689 21.65 -23.89 6.89
C ASN A 689 21.46 -22.41 6.48
N SER A 690 22.17 -21.48 7.10
CA SER A 690 22.08 -20.05 6.77
C SER A 690 23.03 -19.66 5.64
N LEU A 691 22.72 -18.56 4.95
CA LEU A 691 23.58 -17.91 3.97
C LEU A 691 24.07 -16.57 4.53
N LEU A 692 25.37 -16.42 4.66
CA LEU A 692 26.02 -15.18 5.08
C LEU A 692 26.73 -14.49 3.92
N ILE A 693 26.52 -13.17 3.80
CA ILE A 693 27.19 -12.33 2.81
C ILE A 693 27.82 -11.14 3.52
N PHE A 694 29.15 -11.14 3.59
CA PHE A 694 29.92 -10.09 4.22
C PHE A 694 30.80 -9.36 3.20
N ASP A 695 30.56 -8.08 3.03
CA ASP A 695 31.29 -7.23 2.10
C ASP A 695 32.18 -6.25 2.86
N GLU A 696 33.49 -6.49 2.82
CA GLU A 696 34.56 -5.60 3.32
C GLU A 696 34.44 -5.26 4.81
N ILE A 697 34.18 -6.22 5.66
CA ILE A 697 34.11 -6.03 7.13
C ILE A 697 35.45 -5.59 7.70
N GLY A 698 35.41 -4.67 8.68
CA GLY A 698 36.57 -4.15 9.41
C GLY A 698 37.13 -2.86 8.83
N ARG A 699 36.52 -2.25 7.81
CA ARG A 699 37.02 -0.97 7.22
C ARG A 699 36.82 0.25 8.13
N GLY A 700 35.87 0.20 9.06
CA GLY A 700 35.53 1.34 9.92
C GLY A 700 36.48 1.58 11.10
N THR A 701 37.61 0.80 11.21
CA THR A 701 38.57 0.88 12.30
C THR A 701 40.02 0.85 11.78
N SER A 702 41.02 0.74 12.69
CA SER A 702 42.40 0.62 12.30
C SER A 702 42.65 -0.67 11.50
N THR A 703 43.56 -0.65 10.55
CA THR A 703 43.83 -1.78 9.65
C THR A 703 44.11 -3.08 10.42
N TYR A 704 44.93 -3.03 11.49
CA TYR A 704 45.26 -4.20 12.28
C TYR A 704 44.05 -4.78 13.04
N ASP A 705 43.25 -3.90 13.66
CA ASP A 705 42.03 -4.32 14.34
C ASP A 705 41.00 -4.89 13.34
N GLY A 706 40.89 -4.26 12.15
CA GLY A 706 40.01 -4.72 11.06
C GLY A 706 40.39 -6.12 10.58
N ILE A 707 41.67 -6.39 10.35
CA ILE A 707 42.18 -7.72 9.98
C ILE A 707 41.88 -8.74 11.10
N ALA A 708 42.18 -8.39 12.35
CA ALA A 708 41.99 -9.29 13.47
C ALA A 708 40.50 -9.67 13.66
N LEU A 709 39.61 -8.68 13.55
CA LEU A 709 38.13 -8.92 13.63
C LEU A 709 37.66 -9.78 12.45
N ALA A 710 38.04 -9.45 11.22
CA ALA A 710 37.63 -10.19 10.03
C ALA A 710 38.10 -11.64 10.09
N GLN A 711 39.36 -11.88 10.52
CA GLN A 711 39.91 -13.21 10.73
C GLN A 711 39.10 -13.98 11.80
N SER A 712 38.89 -13.38 12.96
CA SER A 712 38.12 -14.02 14.05
C SER A 712 36.70 -14.36 13.66
N ILE A 713 36.03 -13.51 12.87
CA ILE A 713 34.70 -13.78 12.32
C ILE A 713 34.73 -15.02 11.39
N LEU A 714 35.71 -15.07 10.45
CA LEU A 714 35.88 -16.20 9.54
C LEU A 714 36.13 -17.51 10.30
N GLU A 715 37.03 -17.47 11.30
CA GLU A 715 37.34 -18.62 12.16
C GLU A 715 36.11 -19.10 12.92
N TYR A 716 35.33 -18.18 13.52
CA TYR A 716 34.09 -18.48 14.25
C TYR A 716 33.04 -19.10 13.33
N ILE A 717 32.83 -18.55 12.12
CA ILE A 717 31.89 -19.11 11.14
C ILE A 717 32.29 -20.53 10.75
N ASN A 718 33.58 -20.72 10.44
CA ASN A 718 34.13 -22.00 9.97
C ASN A 718 34.07 -23.11 11.05
N GLU A 719 34.41 -22.77 12.30
CA GLU A 719 34.49 -23.75 13.38
C GLU A 719 33.14 -24.02 14.06
N LYS A 720 32.34 -22.96 14.28
CA LYS A 720 31.14 -23.02 15.12
C LYS A 720 29.85 -23.10 14.33
N ILE A 721 29.66 -22.20 13.36
CA ILE A 721 28.39 -22.10 12.63
C ILE A 721 28.37 -23.08 11.45
N LYS A 722 29.42 -23.11 10.64
CA LYS A 722 29.60 -23.99 9.46
C LYS A 722 28.58 -23.74 8.34
N CYS A 723 28.08 -22.50 8.24
CA CYS A 723 27.12 -22.11 7.21
C CYS A 723 27.82 -21.69 5.90
N LYS A 724 27.04 -21.60 4.81
CA LYS A 724 27.52 -21.07 3.53
C LYS A 724 27.76 -19.58 3.62
N THR A 725 29.00 -19.15 3.31
CA THR A 725 29.43 -17.77 3.47
C THR A 725 30.19 -17.26 2.26
N LEU A 726 29.82 -16.08 1.76
CA LEU A 726 30.62 -15.29 0.83
C LEU A 726 31.19 -14.09 1.58
N PHE A 727 32.48 -13.98 1.58
CA PHE A 727 33.19 -12.96 2.33
C PHE A 727 34.15 -12.19 1.40
N SER A 728 33.84 -10.94 1.08
CA SER A 728 34.78 -10.12 0.31
C SER A 728 35.72 -9.35 1.24
N THR A 729 36.95 -9.17 0.83
CA THR A 729 37.97 -8.45 1.60
C THR A 729 39.01 -7.78 0.73
N HIS A 730 39.61 -6.71 1.26
CA HIS A 730 40.85 -6.10 0.76
C HIS A 730 42.10 -6.50 1.56
N TYR A 731 41.90 -7.28 2.63
CA TYR A 731 42.99 -7.76 3.45
C TYR A 731 43.60 -9.02 2.83
N HIS A 732 44.70 -8.85 2.08
CA HIS A 732 45.41 -9.96 1.41
C HIS A 732 45.98 -11.00 2.41
N GLU A 733 46.19 -10.58 3.66
CA GLU A 733 46.63 -11.47 4.74
C GLU A 733 45.65 -12.62 5.00
N LEU A 734 44.35 -12.36 4.86
CA LEU A 734 43.31 -13.35 5.06
C LEU A 734 43.30 -14.46 4.04
N THR A 735 43.84 -14.26 2.85
CA THR A 735 43.93 -15.32 1.81
C THR A 735 44.79 -16.52 2.26
N LYS A 736 45.70 -16.31 3.23
CA LYS A 736 46.50 -17.40 3.84
C LYS A 736 45.69 -18.36 4.67
N LEU A 737 44.45 -18.02 5.03
CA LEU A 737 43.58 -18.88 5.83
C LEU A 737 43.20 -20.18 5.09
N GLU A 738 43.09 -20.16 3.76
CA GLU A 738 42.86 -21.36 2.94
C GLU A 738 43.91 -22.46 3.20
N ASN A 739 45.18 -22.09 3.43
CA ASN A 739 46.26 -23.03 3.71
C ASN A 739 46.31 -23.49 5.18
N ARG A 740 45.56 -22.81 6.07
CA ARG A 740 45.60 -23.09 7.51
C ARG A 740 44.33 -23.74 8.03
N MET A 741 43.22 -23.55 7.33
CA MET A 741 41.88 -23.98 7.76
C MET A 741 41.16 -24.67 6.61
N ASN A 742 40.66 -25.88 6.88
CA ASN A 742 39.75 -26.52 5.95
C ASN A 742 38.41 -25.76 5.97
N GLY A 743 37.71 -25.67 4.84
CA GLY A 743 36.41 -25.01 4.72
C GLY A 743 36.44 -23.63 4.11
N ILE A 744 37.60 -23.06 3.86
CA ILE A 744 37.79 -21.76 3.21
C ILE A 744 38.44 -21.96 1.84
N LYS A 745 37.87 -21.36 0.81
CA LYS A 745 38.39 -21.33 -0.56
C LYS A 745 38.54 -19.88 -1.03
N ASN A 746 39.69 -19.53 -1.56
CA ASN A 746 39.92 -18.24 -2.19
C ASN A 746 39.41 -18.23 -3.63
N ILE A 747 38.73 -17.17 -3.98
CA ILE A 747 38.35 -16.82 -5.35
C ILE A 747 38.61 -15.33 -5.60
N HIS A 748 38.77 -14.94 -6.86
CA HIS A 748 38.98 -13.54 -7.18
C HIS A 748 38.22 -13.10 -8.43
N VAL A 749 37.89 -11.82 -8.50
CA VAL A 749 37.38 -11.19 -9.70
C VAL A 749 38.53 -10.72 -10.56
N SER A 750 38.58 -11.20 -11.80
CA SER A 750 39.67 -10.96 -12.73
C SER A 750 39.66 -9.56 -13.30
N ALA A 751 40.84 -8.96 -13.38
CA ALA A 751 41.14 -7.75 -14.11
C ALA A 751 42.38 -7.93 -14.97
N LYS A 752 42.45 -7.31 -16.13
CA LYS A 752 43.59 -7.34 -17.04
C LYS A 752 44.12 -5.93 -17.24
N GLU A 753 45.42 -5.82 -17.18
CA GLU A 753 46.12 -4.60 -17.59
C GLU A 753 46.41 -4.68 -19.10
N ASP A 754 45.95 -3.71 -19.87
CA ASP A 754 46.21 -3.60 -21.30
C ASP A 754 46.64 -2.17 -21.62
N HIS A 755 47.89 -2.05 -22.15
CA HIS A 755 48.51 -0.76 -22.47
C HIS A 755 48.45 0.29 -21.33
N GLY A 756 48.63 -0.14 -20.06
CA GLY A 756 48.60 0.74 -18.89
C GLY A 756 47.19 1.10 -18.43
N LYS A 757 46.12 0.51 -19.05
CA LYS A 757 44.75 0.66 -18.62
C LYS A 757 44.23 -0.60 -17.97
N LEU A 758 43.53 -0.47 -16.86
CA LEU A 758 42.87 -1.58 -16.18
C LEU A 758 41.54 -1.87 -16.86
N ILE A 759 41.36 -3.11 -17.32
CA ILE A 759 40.11 -3.64 -17.87
C ILE A 759 39.53 -4.64 -16.88
N PHE A 760 38.31 -4.39 -16.40
CA PHE A 760 37.57 -5.32 -15.56
C PHE A 760 36.95 -6.40 -16.44
N LEU A 761 37.25 -7.65 -16.14
CA LEU A 761 36.69 -8.80 -16.89
C LEU A 761 35.42 -9.32 -16.26
N TYR A 762 35.07 -8.88 -15.05
CA TYR A 762 33.90 -9.31 -14.30
C TYR A 762 33.74 -10.84 -14.16
N LYS A 763 34.82 -11.61 -14.38
CA LYS A 763 34.85 -13.07 -14.30
C LYS A 763 35.49 -13.53 -13.01
N ILE A 764 34.81 -14.47 -12.32
CA ILE A 764 35.33 -15.12 -11.11
C ILE A 764 36.27 -16.27 -11.50
N ASN A 765 37.41 -16.33 -10.85
CA ASN A 765 38.39 -17.41 -10.99
C ASN A 765 38.83 -17.91 -9.61
N ASP A 766 39.34 -19.14 -9.56
CA ASP A 766 39.89 -19.76 -8.36
C ASP A 766 41.22 -19.11 -7.94
N GLY A 767 41.51 -19.14 -6.64
CA GLY A 767 42.71 -18.61 -6.02
C GLY A 767 42.62 -17.12 -5.67
N PRO A 768 43.60 -16.60 -4.90
CA PRO A 768 43.67 -15.19 -4.54
C PRO A 768 44.24 -14.34 -5.69
N ILE A 769 43.91 -13.02 -5.68
CA ILE A 769 44.58 -12.05 -6.54
C ILE A 769 45.91 -11.59 -5.89
N GLU A 770 46.99 -11.55 -6.66
CA GLU A 770 48.32 -11.21 -6.13
C GLU A 770 48.63 -9.70 -6.19
N LYS A 771 47.93 -8.95 -7.06
CA LYS A 771 48.19 -7.52 -7.31
C LYS A 771 47.13 -6.62 -6.72
N SER A 772 47.53 -5.51 -6.13
CA SER A 772 46.68 -4.40 -5.77
C SER A 772 46.52 -3.46 -6.97
N TYR A 773 45.29 -3.03 -7.27
CA TYR A 773 44.93 -2.14 -8.38
C TYR A 773 44.42 -0.77 -7.94
N GLY A 774 44.56 -0.39 -6.67
CA GLY A 774 44.03 0.86 -6.12
C GLY A 774 44.48 2.10 -6.88
N ILE A 775 45.79 2.18 -7.26
CA ILE A 775 46.33 3.31 -8.01
C ILE A 775 45.78 3.34 -9.44
N HIS A 776 45.57 2.21 -10.09
CA HIS A 776 44.98 2.13 -11.42
C HIS A 776 43.50 2.59 -11.41
N VAL A 777 42.75 2.28 -10.35
CA VAL A 777 41.39 2.78 -10.16
C VAL A 777 41.37 4.31 -9.96
N ALA A 778 42.34 4.86 -9.22
CA ALA A 778 42.52 6.29 -9.08
C ALA A 778 42.82 6.98 -10.43
N GLN A 779 43.61 6.34 -11.31
CA GLN A 779 43.84 6.79 -12.68
C GLN A 779 42.53 6.79 -13.51
N LEU A 780 41.71 5.75 -13.42
CA LEU A 780 40.41 5.69 -14.10
C LEU A 780 39.42 6.76 -13.61
N ALA A 781 39.54 7.17 -12.35
CA ALA A 781 38.78 8.26 -11.77
C ALA A 781 39.33 9.64 -12.14
N HIS A 782 40.36 9.72 -13.04
CA HIS A 782 41.01 10.95 -13.48
C HIS A 782 41.57 11.81 -12.33
N LEU A 783 42.16 11.16 -11.27
CA LEU A 783 42.97 11.93 -10.31
C LEU A 783 44.11 12.64 -11.02
N PRO A 784 44.55 13.83 -10.53
CA PRO A 784 45.67 14.55 -11.14
C PRO A 784 46.93 13.64 -11.30
N GLU A 785 47.57 13.71 -12.47
CA GLU A 785 48.73 12.86 -12.78
C GLU A 785 49.87 13.01 -11.77
N GLU A 786 50.03 14.21 -11.19
CA GLU A 786 51.03 14.48 -10.14
C GLU A 786 50.78 13.64 -8.88
N VAL A 787 49.50 13.47 -8.49
CA VAL A 787 49.10 12.63 -7.33
C VAL A 787 49.39 11.17 -7.64
N ILE A 788 49.06 10.71 -8.85
CA ILE A 788 49.29 9.33 -9.26
C ILE A 788 50.79 9.02 -9.36
N ALA A 789 51.60 9.96 -9.86
CA ALA A 789 53.05 9.78 -9.96
C ALA A 789 53.73 9.63 -8.58
N VAL A 790 53.24 10.30 -7.54
CA VAL A 790 53.74 10.18 -6.17
C VAL A 790 53.25 8.87 -5.49
N ALA A 791 52.07 8.38 -5.87
CA ALA A 791 51.49 7.17 -5.30
C ALA A 791 52.11 5.87 -5.85
N ASN A 792 52.67 5.91 -7.09
CA ASN A 792 53.42 4.81 -7.71
C ASN A 792 54.86 4.75 -7.17
#